data_ce36f21942c916b4034e8c7082daf407
#
_entry.id   ce36f21942c916b4034e8c7082daf407
#
_cell.length_a   1.000
_cell.length_b   1.000
_cell.length_c   1.000
_cell.angle_alpha   90.00
_cell.angle_beta   90.00
_cell.angle_gamma   90.00
#
_symmetry.space_group_name_H-M   'P 1'
#
loop_
_entity.id
_entity.type
_entity.pdbx_description
1 polymer ?
#
loop_
_entity_poly.entity_id
_entity_poly.type
_entity_poly.pdbx_seq_one_letter_code
_entity_poly.pdbx_strand_id
1 'polypeptide(L)'
;MKHGRLAVYAASLSLSPFIVQAGASAAPLPPTASYQFALGKLLAVEGSVNDALAAFDAAEKIAPQSPDTAYVLLEHAQLLDRMAQYERSVPLRDDSLRKAAEKVSAARLLAPNNLDVLRATGEIYIDLAAIDPAALATARDALEAVRKRDPQDAPTFLTLGRIYLEQNQPDKAAEVFHELVNNVPQQRTAYALLVQSLMQANKPEEAQKALQEILGFDPTSLEARLTLADLQSRNGKMAAALETLKGAPEEVRDDPRLKRQLAWSLYQNGDLDGSLKVLDALQVPGATPAPPTKGQSPQESAQAFNLLRGMIYTAQGRNDDAIALLSKVHDADPKEPGVTMTLARVMERAGRRDDAAALLERLAAALEKDGKAKEAQEAHLEAAQVLYDGKQWDKLEAALRPLLTGGDEAVRLQAVFLQVDAFVKDKRYDDALALLGKEKDSPPMLAKRAEVLSRAGRDAEAEKILADLAAGDERSQIVAAQTAQRLEKYQESIPVLEKLAAAHPDQAPTGFLLGAAYERAGQKDKAIAEFRRVLTVDPDFHAALNYLGYTFAEEGIHLDEALKLVSRAVALDPDNGAYVDSLGWAYFRNGRLEQARGYLERAALLEPEDATLQEHLGDVYVALGQKERARQAYQRSLELGGDNADKVRHKLGDLGGASPHS
;
A
#
# COMPACT_ATOMS: atom_id res chain seq x y z
N MET A 1 3.24 -23.23 -2.51
CA MET A 1 2.18 -24.21 -2.87
C MET A 1 1.76 -24.00 -4.31
N LYS A 2 1.88 -25.10 -5.12
CA LYS A 2 1.23 -25.38 -6.42
C LYS A 2 1.23 -24.28 -7.51
N HIS A 3 2.22 -24.34 -8.40
CA HIS A 3 2.15 -24.56 -9.84
C HIS A 3 1.01 -23.83 -10.58
N GLY A 4 1.24 -22.59 -10.97
CA GLY A 4 0.57 -21.93 -12.08
C GLY A 4 1.40 -22.14 -13.35
N ARG A 5 1.02 -23.09 -14.17
CA ARG A 5 1.65 -23.41 -15.44
C ARG A 5 1.53 -22.24 -16.41
N LEU A 6 2.66 -21.75 -16.88
CA LEU A 6 2.76 -21.03 -18.16
C LEU A 6 2.40 -22.02 -19.29
N ALA A 7 1.18 -21.93 -19.79
CA ALA A 7 0.79 -22.48 -21.07
C ALA A 7 0.49 -21.27 -21.97
N VAL A 8 1.35 -20.98 -22.89
CA VAL A 8 1.08 -20.42 -24.24
C VAL A 8 2.42 -20.23 -24.95
N TYR A 9 2.72 -21.11 -25.89
CA TYR A 9 3.25 -20.71 -27.20
C TYR A 9 3.23 -21.95 -28.12
N ALA A 10 2.10 -22.11 -28.81
CA ALA A 10 2.11 -22.82 -30.07
C ALA A 10 2.59 -21.78 -31.12
N ALA A 11 3.88 -21.73 -31.36
CA ALA A 11 4.42 -20.91 -32.43
C ALA A 11 4.25 -21.65 -33.77
N SER A 12 3.51 -21.02 -34.66
CA SER A 12 3.39 -21.35 -36.07
C SER A 12 4.77 -21.53 -36.71
N LEU A 13 4.99 -22.68 -37.34
CA LEU A 13 6.10 -22.92 -38.26
C LEU A 13 6.01 -21.96 -39.46
N SER A 14 6.71 -20.83 -39.41
CA SER A 14 6.99 -20.04 -40.58
C SER A 14 8.38 -20.45 -41.13
N LEU A 15 8.38 -21.15 -42.23
CA LEU A 15 9.55 -21.35 -43.05
C LEU A 15 9.98 -19.97 -43.63
N SER A 16 10.88 -19.29 -42.96
CA SER A 16 11.54 -18.11 -43.53
C SER A 16 12.76 -18.57 -44.33
N PRO A 17 12.96 -18.12 -45.60
CA PRO A 17 14.15 -18.43 -46.33
C PRO A 17 15.33 -17.64 -45.74
N PHE A 18 16.32 -18.33 -45.23
CA PHE A 18 17.56 -17.75 -44.74
C PHE A 18 18.32 -17.06 -45.87
N ILE A 19 18.43 -15.75 -45.86
CA ILE A 19 19.44 -14.98 -46.57
C ILE A 19 20.64 -14.86 -45.64
N VAL A 20 21.65 -15.65 -45.89
CA VAL A 20 22.96 -15.59 -45.22
C VAL A 20 23.71 -14.36 -45.70
N GLN A 21 23.90 -13.36 -44.83
CA GLN A 21 24.98 -12.38 -45.04
C GLN A 21 26.28 -13.00 -44.55
N ALA A 22 27.08 -13.42 -45.53
CA ALA A 22 28.41 -13.95 -45.31
C ALA A 22 29.40 -12.84 -44.95
N GLY A 23 29.88 -12.85 -43.71
CA GLY A 23 31.05 -12.11 -43.27
C GLY A 23 32.10 -13.07 -42.73
N ALA A 24 33.25 -13.13 -43.40
CA ALA A 24 34.46 -13.93 -43.16
C ALA A 24 34.38 -15.41 -43.56
N SER A 25 35.20 -15.77 -44.50
CA SER A 25 35.42 -17.08 -45.11
C SER A 25 35.73 -18.17 -44.06
N ALA A 26 34.71 -18.81 -43.57
CA ALA A 26 34.81 -20.08 -42.87
C ALA A 26 34.58 -21.21 -43.87
N ALA A 27 35.38 -22.27 -43.84
CA ALA A 27 35.19 -23.41 -44.71
C ALA A 27 33.86 -24.09 -44.44
N PRO A 28 32.99 -24.28 -45.45
CA PRO A 28 31.70 -24.93 -45.27
C PRO A 28 31.85 -26.35 -44.73
N LEU A 29 30.80 -26.88 -44.13
CA LEU A 29 30.75 -28.28 -43.69
C LEU A 29 31.13 -29.21 -44.87
N PRO A 30 31.94 -30.27 -44.64
CA PRO A 30 32.17 -31.28 -45.64
C PRO A 30 30.84 -31.88 -46.14
N PRO A 31 30.73 -32.28 -47.42
CA PRO A 31 29.47 -32.82 -47.98
C PRO A 31 28.82 -33.92 -47.15
N THR A 32 29.63 -34.76 -46.51
CA THR A 32 29.16 -35.85 -45.62
C THR A 32 28.59 -35.31 -44.31
N ALA A 33 29.15 -34.27 -43.74
CA ALA A 33 28.61 -33.61 -42.54
C ALA A 33 27.31 -32.84 -42.88
N SER A 34 27.26 -32.12 -44.00
CA SER A 34 26.07 -31.45 -44.50
C SER A 34 24.93 -32.45 -44.80
N TYR A 35 25.22 -33.62 -45.33
CA TYR A 35 24.23 -34.67 -45.53
C TYR A 35 23.66 -35.16 -44.18
N GLN A 36 24.50 -35.49 -43.21
CA GLN A 36 24.08 -35.92 -41.88
C GLN A 36 23.25 -34.85 -41.16
N PHE A 37 23.64 -33.59 -41.29
CA PHE A 37 22.87 -32.48 -40.73
C PHE A 37 21.48 -32.36 -41.37
N ALA A 38 21.41 -32.41 -42.71
CA ALA A 38 20.12 -32.39 -43.42
C ALA A 38 19.25 -33.58 -43.09
N LEU A 39 19.83 -34.77 -42.97
CA LEU A 39 19.15 -35.99 -42.56
C LEU A 39 18.61 -35.83 -41.13
N GLY A 40 19.40 -35.33 -40.19
CA GLY A 40 18.99 -35.05 -38.81
C GLY A 40 17.77 -34.13 -38.73
N LYS A 41 17.79 -33.05 -39.53
CA LYS A 41 16.63 -32.10 -39.61
C LYS A 41 15.37 -32.79 -40.18
N LEU A 42 15.50 -33.58 -41.21
CA LEU A 42 14.38 -34.31 -41.81
C LEU A 42 13.77 -35.29 -40.79
N LEU A 43 14.60 -36.14 -40.17
CA LEU A 43 14.19 -37.09 -39.18
C LEU A 43 13.53 -36.46 -37.94
N ALA A 44 14.01 -35.27 -37.51
CA ALA A 44 13.41 -34.48 -36.44
C ALA A 44 11.98 -34.01 -36.81
N VAL A 45 11.75 -33.61 -38.04
CA VAL A 45 10.43 -33.23 -38.57
C VAL A 45 9.51 -34.45 -38.68
N GLU A 46 10.03 -35.62 -39.09
CA GLU A 46 9.28 -36.87 -39.18
C GLU A 46 8.98 -37.49 -37.81
N GLY A 47 9.51 -36.96 -36.72
CA GLY A 47 9.32 -37.45 -35.36
C GLY A 47 10.23 -38.63 -34.97
N SER A 48 11.20 -39.01 -35.83
CA SER A 48 12.22 -40.02 -35.55
C SER A 48 13.37 -39.44 -34.72
N VAL A 49 13.05 -39.08 -33.48
CA VAL A 49 13.94 -38.22 -32.66
C VAL A 49 15.30 -38.88 -32.39
N ASN A 50 15.35 -40.15 -32.04
CA ASN A 50 16.61 -40.87 -31.76
C ASN A 50 17.52 -40.94 -32.99
N ASP A 51 16.93 -41.16 -34.15
CA ASP A 51 17.70 -41.21 -35.42
C ASP A 51 18.17 -39.81 -35.80
N ALA A 52 17.38 -38.79 -35.52
CA ALA A 52 17.79 -37.37 -35.73
C ALA A 52 18.98 -37.01 -34.84
N LEU A 53 18.97 -37.37 -33.56
CA LEU A 53 20.09 -37.15 -32.65
C LEU A 53 21.35 -37.89 -33.12
N ALA A 54 21.22 -39.16 -33.56
CA ALA A 54 22.35 -39.92 -34.10
C ALA A 54 22.93 -39.28 -35.36
N ALA A 55 22.08 -38.71 -36.22
CA ALA A 55 22.54 -37.99 -37.43
C ALA A 55 23.26 -36.68 -37.08
N PHE A 56 22.77 -35.91 -36.08
CA PHE A 56 23.47 -34.72 -35.58
C PHE A 56 24.81 -35.09 -34.94
N ASP A 57 24.90 -36.12 -34.11
CA ASP A 57 26.16 -36.63 -33.56
C ASP A 57 27.17 -37.04 -34.66
N ALA A 58 26.67 -37.66 -35.73
CA ALA A 58 27.52 -38.03 -36.88
C ALA A 58 28.05 -36.79 -37.61
N ALA A 59 27.22 -35.75 -37.80
CA ALA A 59 27.64 -34.48 -38.42
C ALA A 59 28.73 -33.79 -37.58
N GLU A 60 28.54 -33.72 -36.26
CA GLU A 60 29.51 -33.13 -35.32
C GLU A 60 30.89 -33.82 -35.36
N LYS A 61 30.91 -35.16 -35.39
CA LYS A 61 32.12 -35.98 -35.43
C LYS A 61 32.92 -35.79 -36.73
N ILE A 62 32.24 -35.51 -37.85
CA ILE A 62 32.92 -35.30 -39.16
C ILE A 62 33.62 -33.95 -39.22
N ALA A 63 33.07 -32.90 -38.59
CA ALA A 63 33.62 -31.54 -38.69
C ALA A 63 33.56 -30.80 -37.32
N PRO A 64 34.27 -31.26 -36.28
CA PRO A 64 34.07 -30.80 -34.91
C PRO A 64 34.51 -29.34 -34.67
N GLN A 65 35.33 -28.74 -35.53
CA GLN A 65 35.85 -27.38 -35.36
C GLN A 65 35.42 -26.42 -36.48
N SER A 66 34.53 -26.82 -37.36
CA SER A 66 33.99 -25.93 -38.37
C SER A 66 33.05 -24.89 -37.71
N PRO A 67 33.14 -23.60 -38.06
CA PRO A 67 32.18 -22.61 -37.63
C PRO A 67 30.71 -22.99 -37.93
N ASP A 68 30.49 -23.68 -39.04
CA ASP A 68 29.15 -24.15 -39.42
C ASP A 68 28.66 -25.29 -38.52
N THR A 69 29.54 -25.96 -37.76
CA THR A 69 29.15 -26.95 -36.73
C THR A 69 28.40 -26.30 -35.59
N ALA A 70 28.54 -24.98 -35.39
CA ALA A 70 27.69 -24.27 -34.42
C ALA A 70 26.19 -24.43 -34.71
N TYR A 71 25.80 -24.47 -36.00
CA TYR A 71 24.39 -24.70 -36.39
C TYR A 71 23.93 -26.13 -36.13
N VAL A 72 24.84 -27.11 -36.34
CA VAL A 72 24.52 -28.52 -36.02
C VAL A 72 24.30 -28.68 -34.52
N LEU A 73 25.19 -28.13 -33.70
CA LEU A 73 25.10 -28.14 -32.26
C LEU A 73 23.87 -27.39 -31.74
N LEU A 74 23.49 -26.28 -32.38
CA LEU A 74 22.29 -25.52 -32.07
C LEU A 74 21.03 -26.36 -32.29
N GLU A 75 20.85 -26.94 -33.45
CA GLU A 75 19.69 -27.78 -33.79
C GLU A 75 19.63 -29.03 -32.90
N HIS A 76 20.77 -29.63 -32.59
CA HIS A 76 20.90 -30.75 -31.68
C HIS A 76 20.44 -30.36 -30.27
N ALA A 77 20.93 -29.21 -29.74
CA ALA A 77 20.55 -28.69 -28.44
C ALA A 77 19.05 -28.41 -28.35
N GLN A 78 18.48 -27.74 -29.37
CA GLN A 78 17.06 -27.44 -29.42
C GLN A 78 16.18 -28.68 -29.53
N LEU A 79 16.65 -29.74 -30.20
CA LEU A 79 15.92 -31.02 -30.23
C LEU A 79 15.91 -31.71 -28.87
N LEU A 80 17.05 -31.73 -28.16
CA LEU A 80 17.16 -32.28 -26.82
C LEU A 80 16.29 -31.50 -25.81
N ASP A 81 16.26 -30.19 -25.94
CA ASP A 81 15.41 -29.32 -25.11
C ASP A 81 13.91 -29.61 -25.33
N ARG A 82 13.48 -29.64 -26.60
CA ARG A 82 12.11 -30.07 -26.94
C ARG A 82 11.75 -31.45 -26.40
N MET A 83 12.68 -32.43 -26.47
CA MET A 83 12.47 -33.73 -25.86
C MET A 83 12.22 -33.61 -24.36
N ALA A 84 13.02 -32.84 -23.66
CA ALA A 84 12.88 -32.63 -22.23
C ALA A 84 11.51 -32.06 -21.85
N GLN A 85 10.96 -31.13 -22.66
CA GLN A 85 9.65 -30.52 -22.41
C GLN A 85 8.49 -31.52 -22.47
N TYR A 86 8.60 -32.59 -23.26
CA TYR A 86 7.57 -33.64 -23.39
C TYR A 86 7.85 -34.92 -22.58
N GLU A 87 9.07 -35.02 -22.00
CA GLU A 87 9.48 -36.22 -21.23
C GLU A 87 8.80 -36.25 -19.85
N ARG A 88 8.17 -37.36 -19.53
CA ARG A 88 7.49 -37.61 -18.26
C ARG A 88 8.42 -38.12 -17.16
N SER A 89 9.47 -38.84 -17.57
CA SER A 89 10.48 -39.35 -16.64
C SER A 89 11.42 -38.24 -16.20
N VAL A 90 11.40 -37.86 -14.93
CA VAL A 90 12.26 -36.82 -14.38
C VAL A 90 13.74 -37.06 -14.67
N PRO A 91 14.32 -38.26 -14.45
CA PRO A 91 15.73 -38.52 -14.75
C PRO A 91 16.10 -38.33 -16.25
N LEU A 92 15.21 -38.76 -17.16
CA LEU A 92 15.47 -38.63 -18.60
C LEU A 92 15.32 -37.19 -19.07
N ARG A 93 14.35 -36.46 -18.52
CA ARG A 93 14.18 -35.05 -18.75
C ARG A 93 15.43 -34.26 -18.32
N ASP A 94 15.88 -34.50 -17.10
CA ASP A 94 17.02 -33.81 -16.52
C ASP A 94 18.33 -34.11 -17.27
N ASP A 95 18.50 -35.35 -17.76
CA ASP A 95 19.62 -35.74 -18.62
C ASP A 95 19.57 -35.01 -19.97
N SER A 96 18.39 -34.93 -20.58
CA SER A 96 18.19 -34.24 -21.86
C SER A 96 18.50 -32.74 -21.74
N LEU A 97 18.06 -32.08 -20.64
CA LEU A 97 18.37 -30.66 -20.39
C LEU A 97 19.88 -30.42 -20.22
N ARG A 98 20.59 -31.28 -19.49
CA ARG A 98 22.04 -31.16 -19.33
C ARG A 98 22.77 -31.34 -20.66
N LYS A 99 22.37 -32.32 -21.47
CA LYS A 99 22.92 -32.53 -22.81
C LYS A 99 22.63 -31.36 -23.74
N ALA A 100 21.42 -30.80 -23.70
CA ALA A 100 21.06 -29.61 -24.46
C ALA A 100 21.96 -28.43 -24.09
N ALA A 101 22.19 -28.20 -22.80
CA ALA A 101 23.06 -27.15 -22.30
C ALA A 101 24.52 -27.35 -22.71
N GLU A 102 25.04 -28.60 -22.71
CA GLU A 102 26.37 -28.92 -23.19
C GLU A 102 26.52 -28.58 -24.68
N LYS A 103 25.54 -29.01 -25.51
CA LYS A 103 25.56 -28.76 -26.96
C LYS A 103 25.46 -27.27 -27.30
N VAL A 104 24.58 -26.50 -26.67
CA VAL A 104 24.45 -25.07 -26.93
C VAL A 104 25.67 -24.28 -26.43
N SER A 105 26.32 -24.72 -25.35
CA SER A 105 27.57 -24.15 -24.88
C SER A 105 28.71 -24.37 -25.89
N ALA A 106 28.80 -25.58 -26.46
CA ALA A 106 29.76 -25.87 -27.54
C ALA A 106 29.45 -25.03 -28.79
N ALA A 107 28.17 -24.84 -29.15
CA ALA A 107 27.77 -23.93 -30.23
C ALA A 107 28.22 -22.49 -29.96
N ARG A 108 28.07 -22.00 -28.73
CA ARG A 108 28.47 -20.66 -28.32
C ARG A 108 29.98 -20.44 -28.36
N LEU A 109 30.79 -21.46 -28.09
CA LEU A 109 32.23 -21.38 -28.22
C LEU A 109 32.67 -21.19 -29.70
N LEU A 110 31.97 -21.86 -30.63
CA LEU A 110 32.23 -21.75 -32.06
C LEU A 110 31.67 -20.45 -32.70
N ALA A 111 30.53 -19.99 -32.19
CA ALA A 111 29.83 -18.83 -32.73
C ALA A 111 29.33 -17.87 -31.60
N PRO A 112 30.25 -17.23 -30.86
CA PRO A 112 29.91 -16.47 -29.63
C PRO A 112 29.06 -15.22 -29.87
N ASN A 113 28.97 -14.76 -31.12
CA ASN A 113 28.20 -13.56 -31.50
C ASN A 113 26.96 -13.88 -32.35
N ASN A 114 26.67 -15.16 -32.59
CA ASN A 114 25.50 -15.57 -33.36
C ASN A 114 24.25 -15.40 -32.48
N LEU A 115 23.28 -14.61 -32.97
CA LEU A 115 22.06 -14.28 -32.21
C LEU A 115 21.20 -15.52 -31.91
N ASP A 116 21.10 -16.45 -32.86
CA ASP A 116 20.27 -17.66 -32.67
C ASP A 116 20.90 -18.59 -31.62
N VAL A 117 22.22 -18.70 -31.60
CA VAL A 117 22.94 -19.45 -30.56
C VAL A 117 22.78 -18.78 -29.18
N LEU A 118 22.84 -17.45 -29.13
CA LEU A 118 22.67 -16.71 -27.88
C LEU A 118 21.23 -16.82 -27.36
N ARG A 119 20.21 -16.72 -28.24
CA ARG A 119 18.79 -16.93 -27.84
C ARG A 119 18.58 -18.34 -27.32
N ALA A 120 18.98 -19.35 -28.06
CA ALA A 120 18.85 -20.74 -27.63
C ALA A 120 19.63 -21.02 -26.33
N THR A 121 20.80 -20.39 -26.12
CA THR A 121 21.51 -20.47 -24.84
C THR A 121 20.63 -19.93 -23.73
N GLY A 122 20.00 -18.77 -23.93
CA GLY A 122 19.07 -18.19 -22.96
C GLY A 122 17.93 -19.13 -22.61
N GLU A 123 17.22 -19.64 -23.62
CA GLU A 123 16.06 -20.54 -23.46
C GLU A 123 16.43 -21.84 -22.76
N ILE A 124 17.43 -22.57 -23.26
CA ILE A 124 17.85 -23.88 -22.73
C ILE A 124 18.35 -23.73 -21.27
N TYR A 125 19.09 -22.67 -20.95
CA TYR A 125 19.59 -22.45 -19.60
C TYR A 125 18.50 -21.98 -18.63
N ILE A 126 17.41 -21.39 -19.10
CA ILE A 126 16.19 -21.15 -18.30
C ILE A 126 15.52 -22.48 -17.94
N ASP A 127 15.36 -23.38 -18.91
CA ASP A 127 14.76 -24.68 -18.65
C ASP A 127 15.66 -25.52 -17.73
N LEU A 128 16.96 -25.46 -17.88
CA LEU A 128 17.94 -26.09 -16.99
C LEU A 128 17.87 -25.51 -15.56
N ALA A 129 17.56 -24.24 -15.39
CA ALA A 129 17.49 -23.59 -14.07
C ALA A 129 16.42 -24.20 -13.15
N ALA A 130 15.46 -24.94 -13.71
CA ALA A 130 14.48 -25.70 -12.93
C ALA A 130 15.13 -26.83 -12.09
N ILE A 131 16.31 -27.31 -12.48
CA ILE A 131 17.07 -28.39 -11.83
C ILE A 131 18.45 -27.93 -11.32
N ASP A 132 18.98 -26.86 -11.87
CA ASP A 132 20.22 -26.22 -11.48
C ASP A 132 20.04 -24.68 -11.47
N PRO A 133 19.71 -24.08 -10.33
CA PRO A 133 19.51 -22.62 -10.25
C PRO A 133 20.69 -21.76 -10.70
N ALA A 134 21.93 -22.31 -10.68
CA ALA A 134 23.12 -21.58 -11.15
C ALA A 134 23.09 -21.34 -12.67
N ALA A 135 22.34 -22.15 -13.43
CA ALA A 135 22.15 -22.04 -14.87
C ALA A 135 21.54 -20.68 -15.29
N LEU A 136 20.73 -20.05 -14.40
CA LEU A 136 20.08 -18.78 -14.67
C LEU A 136 21.06 -17.64 -14.97
N ALA A 137 22.25 -17.68 -14.38
CA ALA A 137 23.29 -16.68 -14.67
C ALA A 137 23.77 -16.76 -16.12
N THR A 138 23.96 -17.98 -16.65
CA THR A 138 24.36 -18.18 -18.06
C THR A 138 23.25 -17.75 -19.02
N ALA A 139 22.00 -18.05 -18.70
CA ALA A 139 20.83 -17.60 -19.46
C ALA A 139 20.79 -16.07 -19.56
N ARG A 140 20.87 -15.40 -18.40
CA ARG A 140 20.90 -13.94 -18.32
C ARG A 140 22.03 -13.34 -19.17
N ASP A 141 23.26 -13.85 -19.03
CA ASP A 141 24.41 -13.31 -19.74
C ASP A 141 24.29 -13.49 -21.27
N ALA A 142 23.67 -14.58 -21.72
CA ALA A 142 23.38 -14.79 -23.14
C ALA A 142 22.30 -13.82 -23.65
N LEU A 143 21.20 -13.64 -22.90
CA LEU A 143 20.12 -12.72 -23.26
C LEU A 143 20.57 -11.24 -23.22
N GLU A 144 21.44 -10.86 -22.28
CA GLU A 144 22.07 -9.54 -22.26
C GLU A 144 22.95 -9.30 -23.52
N ALA A 145 23.60 -10.34 -24.03
CA ALA A 145 24.35 -10.25 -25.27
C ALA A 145 23.41 -10.11 -26.49
N VAL A 146 22.22 -10.71 -26.49
CA VAL A 146 21.19 -10.48 -27.52
C VAL A 146 20.67 -9.06 -27.44
N ARG A 147 20.22 -8.61 -26.24
CA ARG A 147 19.72 -7.25 -25.99
C ARG A 147 20.61 -6.17 -26.59
N LYS A 148 21.92 -6.29 -26.39
CA LYS A 148 22.91 -5.31 -26.90
C LYS A 148 23.05 -5.31 -28.43
N ARG A 149 22.72 -6.40 -29.11
CA ARG A 149 22.95 -6.57 -30.58
C ARG A 149 21.66 -6.43 -31.38
N ASP A 150 20.54 -6.78 -30.78
CA ASP A 150 19.22 -6.73 -31.39
C ASP A 150 18.23 -6.04 -30.44
N PRO A 151 18.24 -4.69 -30.44
CA PRO A 151 17.34 -3.90 -29.55
C PRO A 151 15.85 -4.05 -29.87
N GLN A 152 15.48 -4.73 -30.95
CA GLN A 152 14.09 -4.96 -31.35
C GLN A 152 13.59 -6.39 -31.02
N ASP A 153 14.43 -7.23 -30.43
CA ASP A 153 14.08 -8.60 -30.05
C ASP A 153 13.20 -8.63 -28.79
N ALA A 154 11.94 -8.27 -28.94
CA ALA A 154 10.99 -8.19 -27.84
C ALA A 154 10.93 -9.48 -26.96
N PRO A 155 10.95 -10.72 -27.50
CA PRO A 155 10.99 -11.93 -26.68
C PRO A 155 12.16 -11.97 -25.70
N THR A 156 13.36 -11.61 -26.16
CA THR A 156 14.56 -11.56 -25.30
C THR A 156 14.40 -10.56 -24.15
N PHE A 157 13.91 -9.35 -24.44
CA PHE A 157 13.69 -8.33 -23.40
C PHE A 157 12.64 -8.77 -22.38
N LEU A 158 11.52 -9.35 -22.85
CA LEU A 158 10.48 -9.85 -21.96
C LEU A 158 10.98 -10.94 -21.03
N THR A 159 11.78 -11.86 -21.56
CA THR A 159 12.35 -12.96 -20.79
C THR A 159 13.40 -12.46 -19.80
N LEU A 160 14.30 -11.61 -20.24
CA LEU A 160 15.37 -11.04 -19.40
C LEU A 160 14.80 -10.20 -18.25
N GLY A 161 13.81 -9.36 -18.52
CA GLY A 161 13.15 -8.56 -17.50
C GLY A 161 12.45 -9.42 -16.44
N ARG A 162 11.81 -10.54 -16.85
CA ARG A 162 11.22 -11.51 -15.91
C ARG A 162 12.28 -12.19 -15.04
N ILE A 163 13.40 -12.57 -15.62
CA ILE A 163 14.53 -13.12 -14.85
C ILE A 163 14.98 -12.13 -13.76
N TYR A 164 15.10 -10.85 -14.09
CA TYR A 164 15.46 -9.83 -13.10
C TYR A 164 14.39 -9.67 -12.01
N LEU A 165 13.09 -9.75 -12.34
CA LEU A 165 12.02 -9.72 -11.34
C LEU A 165 12.08 -10.94 -10.39
N GLU A 166 12.30 -12.14 -10.92
CA GLU A 166 12.45 -13.38 -10.14
C GLU A 166 13.67 -13.33 -9.21
N GLN A 167 14.74 -12.64 -9.63
CA GLN A 167 15.93 -12.41 -8.82
C GLN A 167 15.79 -11.23 -7.84
N ASN A 168 14.59 -10.66 -7.69
CA ASN A 168 14.32 -9.47 -6.86
C ASN A 168 15.22 -8.27 -7.23
N GLN A 169 15.43 -8.05 -8.53
CA GLN A 169 16.17 -6.92 -9.09
C GLN A 169 15.23 -6.02 -9.95
N PRO A 170 14.21 -5.40 -9.35
CA PRO A 170 13.18 -4.67 -10.08
C PRO A 170 13.72 -3.45 -10.84
N ASP A 171 14.78 -2.80 -10.36
CA ASP A 171 15.42 -1.69 -11.08
C ASP A 171 15.96 -2.11 -12.44
N LYS A 172 16.64 -3.28 -12.51
CA LYS A 172 17.17 -3.80 -13.78
C LYS A 172 16.05 -4.27 -14.70
N ALA A 173 15.01 -4.87 -14.14
CA ALA A 173 13.82 -5.25 -14.90
C ALA A 173 13.17 -4.01 -15.53
N ALA A 174 13.00 -2.92 -14.75
CA ALA A 174 12.47 -1.65 -15.25
C ALA A 174 13.35 -1.07 -16.36
N GLU A 175 14.67 -1.10 -16.23
CA GLU A 175 15.61 -0.65 -17.28
C GLU A 175 15.39 -1.43 -18.59
N VAL A 176 15.33 -2.76 -18.51
CA VAL A 176 15.11 -3.65 -19.66
C VAL A 176 13.76 -3.38 -20.34
N PHE A 177 12.69 -3.28 -19.55
CA PHE A 177 11.35 -3.02 -20.12
C PHE A 177 11.22 -1.59 -20.65
N HIS A 178 11.84 -0.60 -20.01
CA HIS A 178 11.88 0.77 -20.50
C HIS A 178 12.59 0.87 -21.86
N GLU A 179 13.71 0.18 -22.03
CA GLU A 179 14.40 0.10 -23.32
C GLU A 179 13.52 -0.59 -24.38
N LEU A 180 12.82 -1.66 -24.01
CA LEU A 180 11.90 -2.35 -24.94
C LEU A 180 10.77 -1.44 -25.41
N VAL A 181 10.10 -0.70 -24.50
CA VAL A 181 8.99 0.19 -24.91
C VAL A 181 9.49 1.36 -25.78
N ASN A 182 10.71 1.82 -25.58
CA ASN A 182 11.31 2.85 -26.43
C ASN A 182 11.63 2.32 -27.85
N ASN A 183 12.12 1.08 -27.94
CA ASN A 183 12.52 0.48 -29.22
C ASN A 183 11.33 -0.14 -29.98
N VAL A 184 10.33 -0.65 -29.26
CA VAL A 184 9.15 -1.34 -29.79
C VAL A 184 7.87 -0.84 -29.09
N PRO A 185 7.42 0.40 -29.36
CA PRO A 185 6.29 1.02 -28.65
C PRO A 185 4.96 0.26 -28.77
N GLN A 186 4.82 -0.63 -29.76
CA GLN A 186 3.60 -1.43 -29.95
C GLN A 186 3.51 -2.63 -28.97
N GLN A 187 4.58 -2.93 -28.24
CA GLN A 187 4.63 -4.09 -27.33
C GLN A 187 3.90 -3.78 -26.01
N ARG A 188 2.57 -3.87 -26.03
CA ARG A 188 1.70 -3.51 -24.88
C ARG A 188 2.05 -4.26 -23.59
N THR A 189 2.43 -5.53 -23.69
CA THR A 189 2.81 -6.35 -22.52
C THR A 189 4.03 -5.76 -21.78
N ALA A 190 4.95 -5.12 -22.50
CA ALA A 190 6.15 -4.53 -21.91
C ALA A 190 5.82 -3.37 -20.97
N TYR A 191 4.81 -2.54 -21.31
CA TYR A 191 4.37 -1.44 -20.46
C TYR A 191 3.81 -1.93 -19.12
N ALA A 192 3.02 -3.00 -19.13
CA ALA A 192 2.48 -3.55 -17.89
C ALA A 192 3.59 -4.10 -16.97
N LEU A 193 4.58 -4.77 -17.57
CA LEU A 193 5.75 -5.27 -16.85
C LEU A 193 6.66 -4.14 -16.38
N LEU A 194 6.80 -3.06 -17.16
CA LEU A 194 7.52 -1.85 -16.77
C LEU A 194 6.87 -1.21 -15.53
N VAL A 195 5.55 -1.00 -15.57
CA VAL A 195 4.80 -0.48 -14.41
C VAL A 195 4.99 -1.36 -13.18
N GLN A 196 4.84 -2.68 -13.34
CA GLN A 196 5.06 -3.63 -12.24
C GLN A 196 6.48 -3.50 -11.66
N SER A 197 7.50 -3.45 -12.51
CA SER A 197 8.89 -3.34 -12.09
C SER A 197 9.17 -2.02 -11.38
N LEU A 198 8.66 -0.90 -11.91
CA LEU A 198 8.80 0.43 -11.31
C LEU A 198 8.11 0.53 -9.95
N MET A 199 6.95 -0.11 -9.79
CA MET A 199 6.25 -0.18 -8.50
C MET A 199 7.06 -0.99 -7.48
N GLN A 200 7.63 -2.14 -7.88
CA GLN A 200 8.49 -2.94 -7.01
C GLN A 200 9.82 -2.24 -6.68
N ALA A 201 10.32 -1.40 -7.59
CA ALA A 201 11.52 -0.57 -7.40
C ALA A 201 11.25 0.71 -6.59
N ASN A 202 10.01 0.92 -6.12
CA ASN A 202 9.57 2.14 -5.42
C ASN A 202 9.79 3.43 -6.24
N LYS A 203 9.49 3.39 -7.56
CA LYS A 203 9.59 4.52 -8.50
C LYS A 203 8.21 4.96 -9.01
N PRO A 204 7.35 5.50 -8.14
CA PRO A 204 5.95 5.78 -8.48
C PRO A 204 5.78 6.85 -9.56
N GLU A 205 6.65 7.85 -9.67
CA GLU A 205 6.56 8.90 -10.68
C GLU A 205 6.84 8.36 -12.09
N GLU A 206 7.80 7.43 -12.23
CA GLU A 206 8.09 6.78 -13.50
C GLU A 206 6.96 5.82 -13.89
N ALA A 207 6.40 5.10 -12.91
CA ALA A 207 5.23 4.24 -13.13
C ALA A 207 4.00 5.04 -13.59
N GLN A 208 3.76 6.24 -13.03
CA GLN A 208 2.69 7.14 -13.49
C GLN A 208 2.86 7.53 -14.97
N LYS A 209 4.10 7.86 -15.40
CA LYS A 209 4.38 8.19 -16.81
C LYS A 209 4.09 7.01 -17.73
N ALA A 210 4.57 5.81 -17.38
CA ALA A 210 4.31 4.61 -18.17
C ALA A 210 2.79 4.31 -18.28
N LEU A 211 2.01 4.50 -17.21
CA LEU A 211 0.56 4.35 -17.22
C LEU A 211 -0.13 5.41 -18.11
N GLN A 212 0.36 6.65 -18.10
CA GLN A 212 -0.14 7.70 -18.99
C GLN A 212 0.14 7.38 -20.45
N GLU A 213 1.29 6.79 -20.78
CA GLU A 213 1.61 6.33 -22.13
C GLU A 213 0.67 5.19 -22.55
N ILE A 214 0.37 4.23 -21.67
CA ILE A 214 -0.65 3.21 -21.92
C ILE A 214 -1.99 3.86 -22.29
N LEU A 215 -2.45 4.83 -21.50
CA LEU A 215 -3.73 5.52 -21.76
C LEU A 215 -3.68 6.40 -23.02
N GLY A 216 -2.50 6.82 -23.47
CA GLY A 216 -2.29 7.55 -24.72
C GLY A 216 -2.58 6.70 -25.95
N PHE A 217 -2.18 5.43 -25.97
CA PHE A 217 -2.44 4.53 -27.10
C PHE A 217 -3.65 3.61 -26.90
N ASP A 218 -4.09 3.39 -25.65
CA ASP A 218 -5.28 2.62 -25.30
C ASP A 218 -6.11 3.36 -24.23
N PRO A 219 -6.87 4.38 -24.62
CA PRO A 219 -7.71 5.15 -23.69
C PRO A 219 -8.76 4.30 -22.98
N THR A 220 -9.10 3.13 -23.52
CA THR A 220 -10.10 2.20 -22.96
C THR A 220 -9.49 1.22 -21.94
N SER A 221 -8.17 1.25 -21.74
CA SER A 221 -7.51 0.40 -20.73
C SER A 221 -7.99 0.75 -19.32
N LEU A 222 -8.98 0.01 -18.85
CA LEU A 222 -9.53 0.19 -17.50
C LEU A 222 -8.47 -0.08 -16.42
N GLU A 223 -7.67 -1.13 -16.58
CA GLU A 223 -6.63 -1.49 -15.61
C GLU A 223 -5.59 -0.36 -15.45
N ALA A 224 -5.08 0.16 -16.56
CA ALA A 224 -4.13 1.27 -16.52
C ALA A 224 -4.74 2.52 -15.85
N ARG A 225 -6.01 2.82 -16.12
CA ARG A 225 -6.72 3.97 -15.54
C ARG A 225 -6.92 3.83 -14.05
N LEU A 226 -7.36 2.67 -13.60
CA LEU A 226 -7.55 2.39 -12.17
C LEU A 226 -6.23 2.42 -11.41
N THR A 227 -5.18 1.79 -11.97
CA THR A 227 -3.84 1.79 -11.38
C THR A 227 -3.24 3.20 -11.32
N LEU A 228 -3.41 4.00 -12.39
CA LEU A 228 -2.92 5.39 -12.41
C LEU A 228 -3.62 6.23 -11.34
N ALA A 229 -4.94 6.13 -11.22
CA ALA A 229 -5.71 6.88 -10.23
C ALA A 229 -5.35 6.47 -8.80
N ASP A 230 -5.17 5.17 -8.53
CA ASP A 230 -4.70 4.66 -7.23
C ASP A 230 -3.31 5.21 -6.89
N LEU A 231 -2.38 5.13 -7.84
CA LEU A 231 -1.02 5.63 -7.64
C LEU A 231 -0.97 7.15 -7.43
N GLN A 232 -1.81 7.91 -8.16
CA GLN A 232 -1.95 9.36 -7.96
C GLN A 232 -2.51 9.69 -6.57
N SER A 233 -3.52 8.93 -6.10
CA SER A 233 -4.09 9.10 -4.76
C SER A 233 -3.07 8.82 -3.67
N ARG A 234 -2.33 7.71 -3.75
CA ARG A 234 -1.25 7.36 -2.80
C ARG A 234 -0.14 8.41 -2.77
N ASN A 235 0.12 9.06 -3.88
CA ASN A 235 1.11 10.15 -3.97
C ASN A 235 0.54 11.54 -3.60
N GLY A 236 -0.64 11.61 -2.96
CA GLY A 236 -1.28 12.85 -2.54
C GLY A 236 -1.84 13.70 -3.67
N LYS A 237 -1.87 13.18 -4.92
CA LYS A 237 -2.39 13.88 -6.11
C LYS A 237 -3.88 13.57 -6.34
N MET A 238 -4.71 13.76 -5.30
CA MET A 238 -6.12 13.36 -5.31
C MET A 238 -6.94 13.99 -6.44
N ALA A 239 -6.71 15.27 -6.72
CA ALA A 239 -7.38 15.95 -7.83
C ALA A 239 -7.02 15.34 -9.20
N ALA A 240 -5.75 14.95 -9.40
CA ALA A 240 -5.31 14.29 -10.62
C ALA A 240 -5.92 12.88 -10.75
N ALA A 241 -6.03 12.14 -9.64
CA ALA A 241 -6.71 10.85 -9.61
C ALA A 241 -8.18 10.98 -10.04
N LEU A 242 -8.88 11.98 -9.50
CA LEU A 242 -10.25 12.27 -9.85
C LEU A 242 -10.42 12.60 -11.34
N GLU A 243 -9.54 13.45 -11.89
CA GLU A 243 -9.56 13.79 -13.34
C GLU A 243 -9.23 12.57 -14.22
N THR A 244 -8.29 11.72 -13.78
CA THR A 244 -7.99 10.45 -14.48
C THR A 244 -9.23 9.56 -14.58
N LEU A 245 -10.01 9.43 -13.50
CA LEU A 245 -11.23 8.61 -13.47
C LEU A 245 -12.37 9.26 -14.27
N LYS A 246 -12.59 10.58 -14.13
CA LYS A 246 -13.62 11.33 -14.89
C LYS A 246 -13.34 11.33 -16.39
N GLY A 247 -12.08 11.32 -16.80
CA GLY A 247 -11.65 11.28 -18.21
C GLY A 247 -11.82 9.90 -18.86
N ALA A 248 -12.54 8.97 -18.26
CA ALA A 248 -12.82 7.67 -18.86
C ALA A 248 -13.69 7.80 -20.12
N PRO A 249 -13.32 7.16 -21.24
CA PRO A 249 -14.13 7.13 -22.45
C PRO A 249 -15.44 6.36 -22.21
N GLU A 250 -16.42 6.59 -23.11
CA GLU A 250 -17.78 6.08 -22.96
C GLU A 250 -17.84 4.56 -22.81
N GLU A 251 -16.98 3.84 -23.51
CA GLU A 251 -16.91 2.38 -23.55
C GLU A 251 -16.61 1.74 -22.17
N VAL A 252 -15.89 2.46 -21.28
CA VAL A 252 -15.51 1.96 -19.95
C VAL A 252 -16.09 2.79 -18.81
N ARG A 253 -16.76 3.91 -19.11
CA ARG A 253 -17.30 4.84 -18.09
C ARG A 253 -18.31 4.17 -17.16
N ASP A 254 -19.05 3.19 -17.68
CA ASP A 254 -20.08 2.48 -16.93
C ASP A 254 -19.55 1.21 -16.22
N ASP A 255 -18.25 0.90 -16.31
CA ASP A 255 -17.67 -0.22 -15.58
C ASP A 255 -17.80 0.01 -14.06
N PRO A 256 -18.38 -0.93 -13.32
CA PRO A 256 -18.60 -0.78 -11.88
C PRO A 256 -17.33 -0.60 -11.04
N ARG A 257 -16.17 -1.13 -11.49
CA ARG A 257 -14.89 -0.95 -10.82
C ARG A 257 -14.45 0.52 -10.93
N LEU A 258 -14.62 1.11 -12.11
CA LEU A 258 -14.34 2.53 -12.32
C LEU A 258 -15.29 3.41 -11.52
N LYS A 259 -16.59 3.14 -11.55
CA LYS A 259 -17.58 3.88 -10.74
C LYS A 259 -17.30 3.78 -9.25
N ARG A 260 -16.91 2.60 -8.75
CA ARG A 260 -16.53 2.43 -7.34
C ARG A 260 -15.32 3.29 -6.98
N GLN A 261 -14.27 3.25 -7.78
CA GLN A 261 -13.08 4.04 -7.51
C GLN A 261 -13.34 5.54 -7.68
N LEU A 262 -14.20 5.92 -8.64
CA LEU A 262 -14.65 7.31 -8.81
C LEU A 262 -15.46 7.78 -7.59
N ALA A 263 -16.39 6.96 -7.08
CA ALA A 263 -17.15 7.29 -5.87
C ALA A 263 -16.23 7.43 -4.65
N TRP A 264 -15.28 6.51 -4.50
CA TRP A 264 -14.25 6.59 -3.44
C TRP A 264 -13.40 7.85 -3.57
N SER A 265 -12.91 8.15 -4.78
CA SER A 265 -12.10 9.34 -5.03
C SER A 265 -12.89 10.64 -4.77
N LEU A 266 -14.18 10.69 -5.13
CA LEU A 266 -15.07 11.81 -4.81
C LEU A 266 -15.24 11.98 -3.30
N TYR A 267 -15.46 10.87 -2.57
CA TYR A 267 -15.53 10.87 -1.10
C TYR A 267 -14.24 11.42 -0.49
N GLN A 268 -13.06 10.93 -0.93
CA GLN A 268 -11.77 11.41 -0.46
C GLN A 268 -11.52 12.91 -0.78
N ASN A 269 -12.07 13.42 -1.87
CA ASN A 269 -11.99 14.83 -2.24
C ASN A 269 -13.07 15.70 -1.59
N GLY A 270 -13.90 15.15 -0.68
CA GLY A 270 -14.96 15.88 0.03
C GLY A 270 -16.23 16.11 -0.79
N ASP A 271 -16.33 15.60 -2.02
CA ASP A 271 -17.55 15.67 -2.84
C ASP A 271 -18.49 14.50 -2.50
N LEU A 272 -19.13 14.61 -1.32
CA LEU A 272 -20.01 13.57 -0.79
C LEU A 272 -21.25 13.36 -1.68
N ASP A 273 -21.83 14.45 -2.21
CA ASP A 273 -23.01 14.39 -3.07
C ASP A 273 -22.68 13.81 -4.45
N GLY A 274 -21.52 14.15 -5.00
CA GLY A 274 -21.01 13.56 -6.24
C GLY A 274 -20.77 12.07 -6.08
N SER A 275 -20.20 11.65 -4.94
CA SER A 275 -19.97 10.25 -4.61
C SER A 275 -21.29 9.47 -4.56
N LEU A 276 -22.32 9.98 -3.85
CA LEU A 276 -23.64 9.37 -3.79
C LEU A 276 -24.30 9.23 -5.17
N LYS A 277 -24.23 10.27 -6.02
CA LYS A 277 -24.79 10.20 -7.38
C LYS A 277 -24.17 9.08 -8.21
N VAL A 278 -22.85 8.86 -8.08
CA VAL A 278 -22.17 7.77 -8.78
C VAL A 278 -22.64 6.41 -8.25
N LEU A 279 -22.78 6.27 -6.92
CA LEU A 279 -23.28 5.04 -6.29
C LEU A 279 -24.75 4.77 -6.63
N ASP A 280 -25.60 5.81 -6.72
CA ASP A 280 -27.01 5.67 -7.09
C ASP A 280 -27.18 5.18 -8.53
N ALA A 281 -26.31 5.64 -9.44
CA ALA A 281 -26.30 5.18 -10.83
C ALA A 281 -25.91 3.69 -10.97
N LEU A 282 -25.29 3.08 -9.95
CA LEU A 282 -24.96 1.64 -9.93
C LEU A 282 -26.12 0.75 -9.45
N GLN A 283 -27.16 1.32 -8.80
CA GLN A 283 -28.29 0.57 -8.25
C GLN A 283 -29.54 0.56 -9.13
N VAL A 284 -29.47 0.99 -10.38
CA VAL A 284 -30.64 0.98 -11.28
C VAL A 284 -31.10 -0.46 -11.52
N PRO A 285 -32.38 -0.80 -11.24
CA PRO A 285 -32.93 -2.13 -11.53
C PRO A 285 -32.86 -2.42 -13.05
N GLY A 286 -32.15 -3.47 -13.44
CA GLY A 286 -31.93 -3.83 -14.83
C GLY A 286 -30.51 -3.62 -15.36
N ALA A 287 -29.64 -2.95 -14.62
CA ALA A 287 -28.23 -2.99 -14.90
C ALA A 287 -27.71 -4.41 -14.65
N THR A 288 -27.13 -5.04 -15.66
CA THR A 288 -26.47 -6.33 -15.54
C THR A 288 -25.49 -6.25 -14.37
N PRO A 289 -25.56 -7.19 -13.38
CA PRO A 289 -24.54 -7.25 -12.35
C PRO A 289 -23.18 -7.30 -13.01
N ALA A 290 -22.28 -6.43 -12.60
CA ALA A 290 -20.92 -6.48 -13.12
C ALA A 290 -20.35 -7.88 -12.94
N PRO A 291 -19.61 -8.40 -13.92
CA PRO A 291 -18.84 -9.61 -13.70
C PRO A 291 -17.93 -9.37 -12.48
N PRO A 292 -17.90 -10.29 -11.50
CA PRO A 292 -17.05 -10.13 -10.33
C PRO A 292 -15.62 -9.91 -10.78
N THR A 293 -14.92 -8.99 -10.14
CA THR A 293 -13.45 -8.89 -10.24
C THR A 293 -12.89 -10.28 -9.99
N LYS A 294 -11.86 -10.66 -10.73
CA LYS A 294 -11.23 -11.99 -10.61
C LYS A 294 -11.02 -12.31 -9.11
N GLY A 295 -11.88 -13.14 -8.53
CA GLY A 295 -11.83 -13.54 -7.12
C GLY A 295 -12.90 -12.98 -6.17
N GLN A 296 -13.77 -12.04 -6.59
CA GLN A 296 -14.87 -11.52 -5.76
C GLN A 296 -16.24 -11.96 -6.29
N SER A 297 -17.15 -12.31 -5.37
CA SER A 297 -18.54 -12.60 -5.71
C SER A 297 -19.33 -11.31 -6.02
N PRO A 298 -20.45 -11.38 -6.77
CA PRO A 298 -21.35 -10.23 -6.95
C PRO A 298 -21.87 -9.66 -5.63
N GLN A 299 -21.99 -10.49 -4.60
CA GLN A 299 -22.45 -10.14 -3.27
C GLN A 299 -21.41 -9.30 -2.51
N GLU A 300 -20.12 -9.66 -2.58
CA GLU A 300 -19.03 -8.87 -2.00
C GLU A 300 -18.90 -7.48 -2.63
N SER A 301 -19.15 -7.38 -3.93
CA SER A 301 -19.15 -6.08 -4.63
C SER A 301 -20.30 -5.19 -4.16
N ALA A 302 -21.51 -5.74 -3.97
CA ALA A 302 -22.68 -5.01 -3.48
C ALA A 302 -22.48 -4.55 -2.02
N GLN A 303 -21.87 -5.37 -1.17
CA GLN A 303 -21.51 -5.01 0.21
C GLN A 303 -20.55 -3.83 0.26
N ALA A 304 -19.50 -3.83 -0.58
CA ALA A 304 -18.53 -2.73 -0.65
C ALA A 304 -19.18 -1.39 -1.03
N PHE A 305 -20.16 -1.38 -1.95
CA PHE A 305 -20.91 -0.17 -2.31
C PHE A 305 -21.79 0.32 -1.15
N ASN A 306 -22.45 -0.58 -0.44
CA ASN A 306 -23.28 -0.23 0.70
C ASN A 306 -22.45 0.27 1.89
N LEU A 307 -21.25 -0.29 2.10
CA LEU A 307 -20.31 0.22 3.10
C LEU A 307 -19.90 1.66 2.80
N LEU A 308 -19.45 1.93 1.56
CA LEU A 308 -19.08 3.29 1.16
C LEU A 308 -20.26 4.27 1.28
N ARG A 309 -21.46 3.85 0.88
CA ARG A 309 -22.69 4.66 1.07
C ARG A 309 -22.99 4.93 2.54
N GLY A 310 -22.84 3.93 3.40
CA GLY A 310 -22.97 4.10 4.85
C GLY A 310 -21.96 5.10 5.40
N MET A 311 -20.70 5.03 4.96
CA MET A 311 -19.66 5.99 5.33
C MET A 311 -20.02 7.42 4.86
N ILE A 312 -20.54 7.58 3.66
CA ILE A 312 -20.96 8.89 3.12
C ILE A 312 -22.14 9.45 3.91
N TYR A 313 -23.17 8.64 4.22
CA TYR A 313 -24.28 9.09 5.07
C TYR A 313 -23.81 9.54 6.45
N THR A 314 -22.87 8.77 7.03
CA THR A 314 -22.22 9.17 8.29
C THR A 314 -21.49 10.50 8.13
N ALA A 315 -20.75 10.65 7.04
CA ALA A 315 -20.02 11.88 6.70
C ALA A 315 -20.94 13.08 6.46
N GLN A 316 -22.18 12.86 6.05
CA GLN A 316 -23.22 13.90 5.93
C GLN A 316 -24.02 14.13 7.25
N GLY A 317 -23.66 13.48 8.35
CA GLY A 317 -24.43 13.53 9.59
C GLY A 317 -25.77 12.78 9.55
N ARG A 318 -26.03 12.01 8.50
CA ARG A 318 -27.25 11.21 8.29
C ARG A 318 -27.11 9.84 8.95
N ASN A 319 -26.83 9.85 10.26
CA ASN A 319 -26.51 8.63 11.00
C ASN A 319 -27.65 7.60 10.98
N ASP A 320 -28.91 8.02 11.03
CA ASP A 320 -30.05 7.09 10.99
C ASP A 320 -30.16 6.36 9.64
N ASP A 321 -29.91 7.06 8.52
CA ASP A 321 -29.87 6.46 7.18
C ASP A 321 -28.71 5.46 7.06
N ALA A 322 -27.55 5.82 7.60
CA ALA A 322 -26.38 4.94 7.63
C ALA A 322 -26.67 3.67 8.47
N ILE A 323 -27.22 3.81 9.66
CA ILE A 323 -27.61 2.68 10.53
C ILE A 323 -28.63 1.78 9.81
N ALA A 324 -29.68 2.35 9.23
CA ALA A 324 -30.71 1.59 8.53
C ALA A 324 -30.16 0.79 7.34
N LEU A 325 -29.21 1.38 6.59
CA LEU A 325 -28.55 0.72 5.47
C LEU A 325 -27.60 -0.40 5.94
N LEU A 326 -26.70 -0.08 6.87
CA LEU A 326 -25.69 -1.01 7.35
C LEU A 326 -26.30 -2.16 8.17
N SER A 327 -27.39 -1.93 8.89
CA SER A 327 -28.14 -3.00 9.57
C SER A 327 -28.65 -4.04 8.57
N LYS A 328 -29.19 -3.63 7.42
CA LYS A 328 -29.63 -4.57 6.38
C LYS A 328 -28.47 -5.39 5.80
N VAL A 329 -27.29 -4.77 5.67
CA VAL A 329 -26.08 -5.48 5.19
C VAL A 329 -25.60 -6.46 6.26
N HIS A 330 -25.58 -6.04 7.53
CA HIS A 330 -25.24 -6.88 8.67
C HIS A 330 -26.20 -8.07 8.82
N ASP A 331 -27.51 -7.84 8.71
CA ASP A 331 -28.53 -8.90 8.84
C ASP A 331 -28.40 -9.99 7.77
N ALA A 332 -27.83 -9.66 6.61
CA ALA A 332 -27.54 -10.62 5.55
C ALA A 332 -26.32 -11.51 5.86
N ASP A 333 -25.33 -11.00 6.60
CA ASP A 333 -24.16 -11.73 7.09
C ASP A 333 -23.72 -11.19 8.47
N PRO A 334 -24.35 -11.65 9.56
CA PRO A 334 -24.07 -11.13 10.91
C PRO A 334 -22.68 -11.48 11.45
N LYS A 335 -21.93 -12.33 10.78
CA LYS A 335 -20.60 -12.77 11.19
C LYS A 335 -19.46 -12.06 10.44
N GLU A 336 -19.81 -11.19 9.49
CA GLU A 336 -18.82 -10.41 8.77
C GLU A 336 -18.32 -9.26 9.65
N PRO A 337 -17.02 -9.26 10.09
CA PRO A 337 -16.54 -8.31 11.09
C PRO A 337 -16.54 -6.87 10.57
N GLY A 338 -16.15 -6.64 9.30
CA GLY A 338 -15.99 -5.31 8.74
C GLY A 338 -17.28 -4.51 8.69
N VAL A 339 -18.40 -5.15 8.29
CA VAL A 339 -19.75 -4.53 8.31
C VAL A 339 -20.20 -4.24 9.73
N THR A 340 -20.03 -5.22 10.63
CA THR A 340 -20.48 -5.12 12.02
C THR A 340 -19.72 -4.02 12.77
N MET A 341 -18.40 -3.95 12.62
CA MET A 341 -17.56 -2.90 13.22
C MET A 341 -17.92 -1.51 12.66
N THR A 342 -18.15 -1.42 11.33
CA THR A 342 -18.58 -0.15 10.72
C THR A 342 -19.94 0.30 11.26
N LEU A 343 -20.91 -0.61 11.37
CA LEU A 343 -22.23 -0.32 11.94
C LEU A 343 -22.13 0.12 13.41
N ALA A 344 -21.32 -0.56 14.20
CA ALA A 344 -21.10 -0.20 15.62
C ALA A 344 -20.51 1.21 15.74
N ARG A 345 -19.53 1.56 14.92
CA ARG A 345 -18.92 2.90 14.89
C ARG A 345 -19.93 3.99 14.50
N VAL A 346 -20.83 3.71 13.56
CA VAL A 346 -21.91 4.65 13.20
C VAL A 346 -22.91 4.80 14.33
N MET A 347 -23.28 3.69 15.00
CA MET A 347 -24.16 3.72 16.19
C MET A 347 -23.53 4.52 17.32
N GLU A 348 -22.24 4.38 17.56
CA GLU A 348 -21.50 5.17 18.55
C GLU A 348 -21.60 6.66 18.25
N ARG A 349 -21.29 7.07 17.00
CA ARG A 349 -21.41 8.47 16.55
C ARG A 349 -22.83 9.02 16.65
N ALA A 350 -23.83 8.17 16.48
CA ALA A 350 -25.23 8.52 16.70
C ALA A 350 -25.61 8.59 18.19
N GLY A 351 -24.67 8.42 19.12
CA GLY A 351 -24.89 8.39 20.55
C GLY A 351 -25.50 7.08 21.07
N ARG A 352 -25.66 6.06 20.23
CA ARG A 352 -26.25 4.74 20.57
C ARG A 352 -25.17 3.76 21.05
N ARG A 353 -24.35 4.19 22.02
CA ARG A 353 -23.18 3.46 22.51
C ARG A 353 -23.54 2.08 23.10
N ASP A 354 -24.66 1.98 23.82
CA ASP A 354 -25.11 0.70 24.37
C ASP A 354 -25.42 -0.33 23.27
N ASP A 355 -26.09 0.13 22.20
CA ASP A 355 -26.41 -0.74 21.06
C ASP A 355 -25.15 -1.16 20.31
N ALA A 356 -24.20 -0.24 20.15
CA ALA A 356 -22.90 -0.50 19.50
C ALA A 356 -22.09 -1.54 20.29
N ALA A 357 -21.92 -1.36 21.60
CA ALA A 357 -21.22 -2.32 22.44
C ALA A 357 -21.89 -3.69 22.43
N ALA A 358 -23.25 -3.74 22.59
CA ALA A 358 -24.00 -4.99 22.52
C ALA A 358 -23.90 -5.69 21.15
N LEU A 359 -23.78 -4.93 20.07
CA LEU A 359 -23.57 -5.48 18.71
C LEU A 359 -22.20 -6.16 18.60
N LEU A 360 -21.14 -5.50 19.06
CA LEU A 360 -19.77 -6.01 19.06
C LEU A 360 -19.60 -7.24 19.96
N GLU A 361 -20.23 -7.24 21.13
CA GLU A 361 -20.25 -8.42 22.03
C GLU A 361 -20.94 -9.63 21.37
N ARG A 362 -22.03 -9.43 20.62
CA ARG A 362 -22.66 -10.51 19.84
C ARG A 362 -21.75 -11.03 18.72
N LEU A 363 -21.02 -10.15 18.05
CA LEU A 363 -20.03 -10.54 17.05
C LEU A 363 -18.92 -11.38 17.71
N ALA A 364 -18.37 -10.92 18.83
CA ALA A 364 -17.33 -11.64 19.56
C ALA A 364 -17.78 -13.05 19.95
N ALA A 365 -18.98 -13.19 20.56
CA ALA A 365 -19.53 -14.49 20.93
C ALA A 365 -19.77 -15.41 19.70
N ALA A 366 -20.14 -14.87 18.55
CA ALA A 366 -20.30 -15.65 17.32
C ALA A 366 -18.94 -16.12 16.77
N LEU A 367 -17.91 -15.27 16.81
CA LEU A 367 -16.54 -15.60 16.38
C LEU A 367 -15.90 -16.64 17.31
N GLU A 368 -16.11 -16.54 18.63
CA GLU A 368 -15.66 -17.56 19.61
C GLU A 368 -16.24 -18.93 19.29
N LYS A 369 -17.54 -19.00 19.02
CA LYS A 369 -18.22 -20.24 18.66
C LYS A 369 -17.67 -20.85 17.37
N ASP A 370 -17.22 -20.02 16.45
CA ASP A 370 -16.62 -20.47 15.18
C ASP A 370 -15.10 -20.77 15.32
N GLY A 371 -14.54 -20.67 16.54
CA GLY A 371 -13.12 -20.94 16.82
C GLY A 371 -12.15 -19.83 16.37
N LYS A 372 -12.68 -18.65 16.06
CA LYS A 372 -11.91 -17.47 15.63
C LYS A 372 -11.55 -16.60 16.84
N ALA A 373 -10.75 -17.16 17.74
CA ALA A 373 -10.48 -16.56 19.06
C ALA A 373 -9.81 -15.17 18.96
N LYS A 374 -8.95 -14.95 17.97
CA LYS A 374 -8.26 -13.67 17.81
C LYS A 374 -9.23 -12.57 17.39
N GLU A 375 -10.03 -12.82 16.38
CA GLU A 375 -11.04 -11.86 15.89
C GLU A 375 -12.12 -11.58 16.96
N ALA A 376 -12.45 -12.58 17.78
CA ALA A 376 -13.37 -12.41 18.91
C ALA A 376 -12.79 -11.47 19.98
N GLN A 377 -11.52 -11.62 20.32
CA GLN A 377 -10.84 -10.75 21.28
C GLN A 377 -10.75 -9.29 20.75
N GLU A 378 -10.50 -9.11 19.45
CA GLU A 378 -10.54 -7.79 18.82
C GLU A 378 -11.93 -7.15 18.93
N ALA A 379 -13.01 -7.91 18.70
CA ALA A 379 -14.38 -7.41 18.85
C ALA A 379 -14.74 -7.06 20.31
N HIS A 380 -14.27 -7.83 21.29
CA HIS A 380 -14.41 -7.50 22.71
C HIS A 380 -13.67 -6.21 23.08
N LEU A 381 -12.45 -6.01 22.56
CA LEU A 381 -11.70 -4.77 22.79
C LEU A 381 -12.41 -3.55 22.20
N GLU A 382 -12.94 -3.67 20.99
CA GLU A 382 -13.74 -2.59 20.37
C GLU A 382 -14.99 -2.28 21.20
N ALA A 383 -15.71 -3.29 21.71
CA ALA A 383 -16.84 -3.09 22.61
C ALA A 383 -16.41 -2.35 23.88
N ALA A 384 -15.29 -2.74 24.46
CA ALA A 384 -14.72 -2.10 25.64
C ALA A 384 -14.32 -0.64 25.34
N GLN A 385 -13.75 -0.35 24.18
CA GLN A 385 -13.40 1.01 23.77
C GLN A 385 -14.65 1.91 23.67
N VAL A 386 -15.73 1.44 23.04
CA VAL A 386 -17.03 2.16 22.98
C VAL A 386 -17.56 2.50 24.37
N LEU A 387 -17.44 1.56 25.31
CA LEU A 387 -17.88 1.77 26.71
C LEU A 387 -16.98 2.75 27.46
N TYR A 388 -15.67 2.72 27.17
CA TYR A 388 -14.69 3.67 27.71
C TYR A 388 -14.99 5.10 27.26
N ASP A 389 -15.22 5.30 25.96
CA ASP A 389 -15.54 6.61 25.37
C ASP A 389 -16.91 7.11 25.87
N GLY A 390 -17.82 6.19 26.20
CA GLY A 390 -19.07 6.47 26.86
C GLY A 390 -18.97 6.71 28.36
N LYS A 391 -17.78 6.59 28.96
CA LYS A 391 -17.56 6.72 30.42
C LYS A 391 -18.40 5.74 31.24
N GLN A 392 -18.72 4.56 30.68
CA GLN A 392 -19.57 3.54 31.32
C GLN A 392 -18.69 2.54 32.09
N TRP A 393 -18.07 3.01 33.18
CA TRP A 393 -16.99 2.31 33.87
C TRP A 393 -17.37 0.90 34.36
N ASP A 394 -18.60 0.73 34.92
CA ASP A 394 -19.05 -0.57 35.42
C ASP A 394 -19.24 -1.61 34.30
N LYS A 395 -19.78 -1.18 33.15
CA LYS A 395 -19.93 -2.04 31.97
C LYS A 395 -18.60 -2.36 31.33
N LEU A 396 -17.72 -1.38 31.25
CA LEU A 396 -16.34 -1.56 30.75
C LEU A 396 -15.58 -2.60 31.59
N GLU A 397 -15.63 -2.48 32.94
CA GLU A 397 -14.94 -3.44 33.82
C GLU A 397 -15.49 -4.86 33.62
N ALA A 398 -16.80 -5.01 33.41
CA ALA A 398 -17.40 -6.29 33.08
C ALA A 398 -16.96 -6.84 31.72
N ALA A 399 -16.92 -6.01 30.67
CA ALA A 399 -16.50 -6.38 29.31
C ALA A 399 -15.02 -6.77 29.23
N LEU A 400 -14.15 -6.10 29.99
CA LEU A 400 -12.71 -6.39 30.00
C LEU A 400 -12.34 -7.65 30.80
N ARG A 401 -13.20 -8.11 31.71
CA ARG A 401 -12.88 -9.25 32.61
C ARG A 401 -12.43 -10.52 31.87
N PRO A 402 -13.04 -10.97 30.77
CA PRO A 402 -12.57 -12.13 30.02
C PRO A 402 -11.16 -11.94 29.45
N LEU A 403 -10.85 -10.74 28.95
CA LEU A 403 -9.59 -10.39 28.34
C LEU A 403 -8.44 -10.28 29.37
N LEU A 404 -8.76 -9.88 30.61
CA LEU A 404 -7.79 -9.76 31.70
C LEU A 404 -7.34 -11.11 32.25
N THR A 405 -8.11 -12.18 32.05
CA THR A 405 -7.87 -13.51 32.66
C THR A 405 -7.41 -14.57 31.67
N GLY A 406 -7.44 -14.30 30.35
CA GLY A 406 -7.10 -15.28 29.31
C GLY A 406 -6.75 -14.62 27.98
N GLY A 407 -6.33 -15.45 27.01
CA GLY A 407 -6.13 -15.02 25.62
C GLY A 407 -4.69 -14.67 25.26
N ASP A 408 -4.54 -13.93 24.16
CA ASP A 408 -3.26 -13.43 23.66
C ASP A 408 -2.67 -12.40 24.63
N GLU A 409 -1.35 -12.48 24.89
CA GLU A 409 -0.69 -11.58 25.85
C GLU A 409 -0.79 -10.10 25.41
N ALA A 410 -0.72 -9.82 24.12
CA ALA A 410 -0.81 -8.46 23.61
C ALA A 410 -2.21 -7.88 23.84
N VAL A 411 -3.27 -8.66 23.57
CA VAL A 411 -4.67 -8.28 23.81
C VAL A 411 -4.92 -8.06 25.30
N ARG A 412 -4.41 -8.96 26.16
CA ARG A 412 -4.50 -8.84 27.60
C ARG A 412 -3.86 -7.55 28.11
N LEU A 413 -2.69 -7.21 27.61
CA LEU A 413 -1.98 -5.97 27.97
C LEU A 413 -2.75 -4.72 27.52
N GLN A 414 -3.38 -4.75 26.34
CA GLN A 414 -4.27 -3.68 25.89
C GLN A 414 -5.47 -3.52 26.82
N ALA A 415 -6.10 -4.64 27.24
CA ALA A 415 -7.20 -4.63 28.19
C ALA A 415 -6.78 -4.08 29.57
N VAL A 416 -5.57 -4.45 30.05
CA VAL A 416 -4.99 -3.88 31.29
C VAL A 416 -4.83 -2.37 31.17
N PHE A 417 -4.25 -1.88 30.07
CA PHE A 417 -4.05 -0.45 29.89
C PHE A 417 -5.38 0.32 29.79
N LEU A 418 -6.35 -0.21 29.05
CA LEU A 418 -7.66 0.41 28.94
C LEU A 418 -8.37 0.48 30.30
N GLN A 419 -8.28 -0.59 31.11
CA GLN A 419 -8.83 -0.62 32.48
C GLN A 419 -8.11 0.37 33.41
N VAL A 420 -6.78 0.46 33.30
CA VAL A 420 -5.99 1.45 34.06
C VAL A 420 -6.39 2.87 33.69
N ASP A 421 -6.56 3.16 32.39
CA ASP A 421 -6.99 4.49 31.93
C ASP A 421 -8.40 4.84 32.44
N ALA A 422 -9.31 3.87 32.46
CA ALA A 422 -10.61 4.04 33.05
C ALA A 422 -10.53 4.39 34.56
N PHE A 423 -9.73 3.65 35.32
CA PHE A 423 -9.50 3.96 36.73
C PHE A 423 -8.90 5.36 36.93
N VAL A 424 -7.96 5.76 36.07
CA VAL A 424 -7.38 7.12 36.12
C VAL A 424 -8.44 8.20 35.84
N LYS A 425 -9.28 8.00 34.81
CA LYS A 425 -10.39 8.92 34.49
C LYS A 425 -11.41 9.01 35.61
N ASP A 426 -11.67 7.90 36.31
CA ASP A 426 -12.54 7.82 37.47
C ASP A 426 -11.83 8.21 38.80
N LYS A 427 -10.55 8.66 38.73
CA LYS A 427 -9.72 9.06 39.88
C LYS A 427 -9.44 7.92 40.88
N ARG A 428 -9.55 6.67 40.45
CA ARG A 428 -9.27 5.45 41.24
C ARG A 428 -7.81 5.04 41.06
N TYR A 429 -6.90 5.92 41.44
CA TYR A 429 -5.44 5.73 41.19
C TYR A 429 -4.86 4.51 41.91
N ASP A 430 -5.34 4.20 43.12
CA ASP A 430 -4.87 3.03 43.87
C ASP A 430 -5.28 1.71 43.20
N ASP A 431 -6.50 1.64 42.65
CA ASP A 431 -6.96 0.48 41.85
C ASP A 431 -6.13 0.31 40.58
N ALA A 432 -5.79 1.41 39.90
CA ALA A 432 -4.91 1.42 38.74
C ALA A 432 -3.50 0.89 39.07
N LEU A 433 -2.91 1.37 40.17
CA LEU A 433 -1.59 0.93 40.64
C LEU A 433 -1.61 -0.54 41.08
N ALA A 434 -2.69 -0.97 41.76
CA ALA A 434 -2.87 -2.36 42.17
C ALA A 434 -2.99 -3.31 40.97
N LEU A 435 -3.69 -2.90 39.89
CA LEU A 435 -3.78 -3.68 38.65
C LEU A 435 -2.42 -3.78 37.98
N LEU A 436 -1.70 -2.66 37.79
CA LEU A 436 -0.35 -2.65 37.23
C LEU A 436 0.66 -3.44 38.07
N GLY A 437 0.46 -3.51 39.39
CA GLY A 437 1.30 -4.28 40.31
C GLY A 437 1.19 -5.79 40.16
N LYS A 438 0.16 -6.30 39.49
CA LYS A 438 0.00 -7.73 39.17
C LYS A 438 0.76 -8.15 37.93
N GLU A 439 1.15 -7.18 37.09
CA GLU A 439 1.83 -7.41 35.84
C GLU A 439 3.36 -7.42 36.05
N LYS A 440 4.04 -8.19 35.17
CA LYS A 440 5.51 -8.22 35.18
C LYS A 440 6.06 -6.86 34.74
N ASP A 441 7.06 -6.37 35.47
CA ASP A 441 7.74 -5.14 35.10
C ASP A 441 8.36 -5.25 33.71
N SER A 442 7.96 -4.31 32.87
CA SER A 442 8.49 -4.08 31.53
C SER A 442 8.52 -2.57 31.28
N PRO A 443 9.31 -2.05 30.33
CA PRO A 443 9.33 -0.61 30.08
C PRO A 443 7.94 0.02 29.88
N PRO A 444 7.00 -0.56 29.11
CA PRO A 444 5.64 -0.02 28.99
C PRO A 444 4.84 -0.05 30.31
N MET A 445 5.00 -1.08 31.15
CA MET A 445 4.32 -1.17 32.43
C MET A 445 4.85 -0.14 33.44
N LEU A 446 6.18 0.03 33.48
CA LEU A 446 6.80 1.06 34.31
C LEU A 446 6.41 2.46 33.87
N ALA A 447 6.35 2.70 32.55
CA ALA A 447 5.88 3.94 31.98
C ALA A 447 4.44 4.25 32.39
N LYS A 448 3.56 3.28 32.28
CA LYS A 448 2.15 3.43 32.68
C LYS A 448 2.02 3.69 34.18
N ARG A 449 2.84 3.03 34.99
CA ARG A 449 2.90 3.27 36.44
C ARG A 449 3.35 4.69 36.76
N ALA A 450 4.36 5.22 36.04
CA ALA A 450 4.80 6.60 36.17
C ALA A 450 3.68 7.60 35.80
N GLU A 451 2.93 7.35 34.73
CA GLU A 451 1.77 8.19 34.36
C GLU A 451 0.71 8.21 35.48
N VAL A 452 0.34 7.06 36.01
CA VAL A 452 -0.66 6.96 37.10
C VAL A 452 -0.16 7.67 38.34
N LEU A 453 1.11 7.49 38.73
CA LEU A 453 1.72 8.17 39.87
C LEU A 453 1.71 9.69 39.72
N SER A 454 2.09 10.20 38.54
CA SER A 454 2.06 11.64 38.29
C SER A 454 0.63 12.20 38.37
N ARG A 455 -0.36 11.50 37.78
CA ARG A 455 -1.78 11.87 37.88
C ARG A 455 -2.32 11.81 39.30
N ALA A 456 -1.75 10.96 40.14
CA ALA A 456 -2.07 10.87 41.57
C ALA A 456 -1.35 11.92 42.43
N GLY A 457 -0.52 12.81 41.84
CA GLY A 457 0.30 13.80 42.55
C GLY A 457 1.53 13.23 43.26
N ARG A 458 1.95 12.01 42.88
CA ARG A 458 3.14 11.29 43.44
C ARG A 458 4.33 11.48 42.49
N ASP A 459 4.64 12.75 42.12
CA ASP A 459 5.61 13.09 41.08
C ASP A 459 7.02 12.58 41.33
N ALA A 460 7.49 12.61 42.60
CA ALA A 460 8.85 12.09 42.93
C ALA A 460 9.04 10.60 42.62
N GLU A 461 7.95 9.81 42.77
CA GLU A 461 7.99 8.38 42.44
C GLU A 461 7.93 8.17 40.91
N ALA A 462 7.14 8.99 40.20
CA ALA A 462 7.07 8.97 38.75
C ALA A 462 8.42 9.35 38.11
N GLU A 463 9.07 10.43 38.59
CA GLU A 463 10.39 10.89 38.12
C GLU A 463 11.49 9.83 38.32
N LYS A 464 11.47 9.12 39.47
CA LYS A 464 12.40 8.03 39.70
C LYS A 464 12.25 6.93 38.63
N ILE A 465 11.02 6.51 38.33
CA ILE A 465 10.78 5.48 37.31
C ILE A 465 11.26 5.97 35.93
N LEU A 466 10.98 7.23 35.59
CA LEU A 466 11.41 7.81 34.29
C LEU A 466 12.94 7.90 34.18
N ALA A 467 13.64 8.26 35.28
CA ALA A 467 15.08 8.31 35.32
C ALA A 467 15.70 6.90 35.17
N ASP A 468 15.13 5.89 35.86
CA ASP A 468 15.56 4.51 35.72
C ASP A 468 15.38 3.98 34.30
N LEU A 469 14.26 4.28 33.65
CA LEU A 469 14.01 3.95 32.24
C LEU A 469 14.97 4.68 31.29
N ALA A 470 15.25 5.96 31.51
CA ALA A 470 16.18 6.75 30.69
C ALA A 470 17.64 6.30 30.80
N ALA A 471 18.00 5.64 31.91
CA ALA A 471 19.31 5.03 32.12
C ALA A 471 19.40 3.60 31.53
N GLY A 472 18.30 3.01 31.10
CA GLY A 472 18.21 1.65 30.58
C GLY A 472 18.69 1.50 29.12
N ASP A 473 18.25 0.42 28.47
CA ASP A 473 18.50 0.14 27.06
C ASP A 473 17.75 1.12 26.15
N GLU A 474 18.03 1.06 24.85
CA GLU A 474 17.43 1.93 23.83
C GLU A 474 15.89 1.92 23.87
N ARG A 475 15.29 0.75 24.03
CA ARG A 475 13.83 0.60 24.13
C ARG A 475 13.27 1.31 25.36
N SER A 476 13.95 1.17 26.50
CA SER A 476 13.61 1.84 27.76
C SER A 476 13.73 3.36 27.63
N GLN A 477 14.78 3.84 26.99
CA GLN A 477 15.02 5.27 26.72
C GLN A 477 13.92 5.88 25.84
N ILE A 478 13.50 5.18 24.77
CA ILE A 478 12.38 5.61 23.91
C ILE A 478 11.09 5.70 24.73
N VAL A 479 10.80 4.69 25.53
CA VAL A 479 9.61 4.65 26.39
C VAL A 479 9.64 5.77 27.43
N ALA A 480 10.79 6.04 28.05
CA ALA A 480 10.97 7.15 28.99
C ALA A 480 10.66 8.51 28.33
N ALA A 481 11.24 8.74 27.15
CA ALA A 481 11.02 9.99 26.40
C ALA A 481 9.55 10.19 25.99
N GLN A 482 8.90 9.14 25.46
CA GLN A 482 7.49 9.17 25.10
C GLN A 482 6.60 9.44 26.33
N THR A 483 6.93 8.84 27.48
CA THR A 483 6.17 9.04 28.71
C THR A 483 6.34 10.44 29.26
N ALA A 484 7.58 10.97 29.23
CA ALA A 484 7.86 12.35 29.60
C ALA A 484 7.04 13.34 28.71
N GLN A 485 6.93 13.07 27.41
CA GLN A 485 6.09 13.88 26.51
C GLN A 485 4.61 13.80 26.87
N ARG A 486 4.06 12.62 27.19
CA ARG A 486 2.66 12.47 27.63
C ARG A 486 2.39 13.19 28.96
N LEU A 487 3.39 13.35 29.78
CA LEU A 487 3.33 14.13 31.02
C LEU A 487 3.72 15.61 30.81
N GLU A 488 3.80 16.09 29.57
CA GLU A 488 4.14 17.44 29.18
C GLU A 488 5.56 17.90 29.61
N LYS A 489 6.41 16.95 30.00
CA LYS A 489 7.80 17.18 30.40
C LYS A 489 8.71 17.18 29.16
N TYR A 490 8.41 18.02 28.17
CA TYR A 490 9.08 18.02 26.86
C TYR A 490 10.58 18.31 26.97
N GLN A 491 10.97 19.28 27.83
CA GLN A 491 12.37 19.63 28.02
C GLN A 491 13.21 18.48 28.57
N GLU A 492 12.61 17.58 29.35
CA GLU A 492 13.30 16.40 29.91
C GLU A 492 13.48 15.30 28.87
N SER A 493 12.57 15.20 27.87
CA SER A 493 12.64 14.20 26.81
C SER A 493 13.70 14.52 25.75
N ILE A 494 13.97 15.81 25.47
CA ILE A 494 14.87 16.26 24.39
C ILE A 494 16.28 15.65 24.49
N PRO A 495 17.02 15.72 25.62
CA PRO A 495 18.38 15.19 25.68
C PRO A 495 18.48 13.68 25.41
N VAL A 496 17.47 12.92 25.81
CA VAL A 496 17.39 11.49 25.56
C VAL A 496 17.19 11.21 24.07
N LEU A 497 16.28 11.96 23.45
CA LEU A 497 15.95 11.80 22.02
C LEU A 497 17.08 12.32 21.12
N GLU A 498 17.78 13.42 21.49
CA GLU A 498 18.97 13.90 20.76
C GLU A 498 20.05 12.83 20.72
N LYS A 499 20.32 12.17 21.86
CA LYS A 499 21.29 11.08 21.96
C LYS A 499 20.89 9.88 21.08
N LEU A 500 19.63 9.47 21.15
CA LEU A 500 19.09 8.36 20.35
C LEU A 500 19.12 8.67 18.84
N ALA A 501 18.67 9.86 18.43
CA ALA A 501 18.69 10.28 17.04
C ALA A 501 20.11 10.41 16.46
N ALA A 502 21.09 10.81 17.29
CA ALA A 502 22.49 10.86 16.89
C ALA A 502 23.11 9.46 16.75
N ALA A 503 22.69 8.50 17.59
CA ALA A 503 23.15 7.12 17.50
C ALA A 503 22.55 6.37 16.30
N HIS A 504 21.31 6.68 15.95
CA HIS A 504 20.52 6.02 14.89
C HIS A 504 19.86 7.05 13.95
N PRO A 505 20.65 7.73 13.10
CA PRO A 505 20.12 8.81 12.24
C PRO A 505 19.18 8.32 11.15
N ASP A 506 19.15 7.02 10.88
CA ASP A 506 18.29 6.32 9.92
C ASP A 506 16.94 5.87 10.53
N GLN A 507 16.71 6.09 11.81
CA GLN A 507 15.44 5.78 12.46
C GLN A 507 14.48 6.97 12.42
N ALA A 508 13.55 6.96 11.46
CA ALA A 508 12.52 7.99 11.30
C ALA A 508 11.61 8.16 12.55
N PRO A 509 11.14 7.10 13.25
CA PRO A 509 10.30 7.27 14.44
C PRO A 509 10.97 8.05 15.58
N THR A 510 12.25 7.81 15.84
CA THR A 510 13.00 8.53 16.88
C THR A 510 13.16 10.01 16.52
N GLY A 511 13.47 10.30 15.25
CA GLY A 511 13.54 11.66 14.77
C GLY A 511 12.19 12.38 14.85
N PHE A 512 11.09 11.71 14.54
CA PHE A 512 9.75 12.26 14.69
C PHE A 512 9.45 12.64 16.17
N LEU A 513 9.76 11.78 17.11
CA LEU A 513 9.60 12.06 18.54
C LEU A 513 10.43 13.28 18.98
N LEU A 514 11.66 13.41 18.47
CA LEU A 514 12.50 14.56 18.75
C LEU A 514 11.91 15.84 18.16
N GLY A 515 11.46 15.80 16.90
CA GLY A 515 10.79 16.93 16.25
C GLY A 515 9.55 17.39 17.01
N ALA A 516 8.72 16.46 17.46
CA ALA A 516 7.54 16.74 18.28
C ALA A 516 7.91 17.34 19.66
N ALA A 517 8.99 16.85 20.29
CA ALA A 517 9.47 17.42 21.54
C ALA A 517 9.96 18.87 21.36
N TYR A 518 10.70 19.16 20.28
CA TYR A 518 11.14 20.51 19.96
C TYR A 518 9.97 21.46 19.72
N GLU A 519 8.96 21.00 18.96
CA GLU A 519 7.76 21.80 18.67
C GLU A 519 7.04 22.18 19.96
N ARG A 520 6.73 21.19 20.81
CA ARG A 520 6.05 21.42 22.09
C ARG A 520 6.88 22.22 23.09
N ALA A 521 8.21 22.14 22.99
CA ALA A 521 9.12 22.98 23.76
C ALA A 521 9.31 24.40 23.18
N GLY A 522 8.60 24.77 22.09
CA GLY A 522 8.66 26.07 21.43
C GLY A 522 9.90 26.27 20.53
N GLN A 523 10.68 25.22 20.27
CA GLN A 523 11.90 25.27 19.44
C GLN A 523 11.57 24.99 17.96
N LYS A 524 10.70 25.80 17.35
CA LYS A 524 10.10 25.58 16.02
C LYS A 524 11.12 25.29 14.91
N ASP A 525 12.21 26.07 14.81
CA ASP A 525 13.22 25.88 13.76
C ASP A 525 13.87 24.50 13.83
N LYS A 526 14.14 24.01 15.04
CA LYS A 526 14.69 22.66 15.25
C LYS A 526 13.67 21.59 14.91
N ALA A 527 12.39 21.81 15.24
CA ALA A 527 11.31 20.89 14.89
C ALA A 527 11.19 20.73 13.37
N ILE A 528 11.14 21.84 12.63
CA ILE A 528 11.08 21.83 11.15
C ILE A 528 12.30 21.11 10.55
N ALA A 529 13.50 21.40 11.05
CA ALA A 529 14.72 20.74 10.56
C ALA A 529 14.68 19.23 10.79
N GLU A 530 14.20 18.81 11.97
CA GLU A 530 14.12 17.40 12.33
C GLU A 530 13.03 16.66 11.53
N PHE A 531 11.84 17.24 11.34
CA PHE A 531 10.81 16.64 10.48
C PHE A 531 11.25 16.53 9.01
N ARG A 532 12.00 17.51 8.49
CA ARG A 532 12.60 17.40 7.16
C ARG A 532 13.62 16.27 7.07
N ARG A 533 14.44 16.08 8.13
CA ARG A 533 15.37 14.94 8.22
C ARG A 533 14.61 13.61 8.22
N VAL A 534 13.54 13.50 9.00
CA VAL A 534 12.66 12.33 9.03
C VAL A 534 12.15 12.00 7.63
N LEU A 535 11.66 12.98 6.89
CA LEU A 535 11.15 12.79 5.53
C LEU A 535 12.24 12.50 4.48
N THR A 536 13.51 12.75 4.80
CA THR A 536 14.64 12.29 3.97
C THR A 536 14.89 10.80 4.17
N VAL A 537 14.68 10.29 5.39
CA VAL A 537 14.84 8.86 5.76
C VAL A 537 13.62 8.06 5.30
N ASP A 538 12.42 8.54 5.62
CA ASP A 538 11.15 7.93 5.24
C ASP A 538 10.22 8.99 4.62
N PRO A 539 10.18 9.07 3.28
CA PRO A 539 9.34 10.04 2.57
C PRO A 539 7.84 9.87 2.79
N ASP A 540 7.41 8.71 3.31
CA ASP A 540 6.02 8.36 3.58
C ASP A 540 5.65 8.39 5.07
N PHE A 541 6.52 8.94 5.91
CA PHE A 541 6.22 9.08 7.34
C PHE A 541 5.08 10.08 7.54
N HIS A 542 3.84 9.59 7.48
CA HIS A 542 2.62 10.41 7.40
C HIS A 542 2.46 11.41 8.54
N ALA A 543 2.89 11.09 9.77
CA ALA A 543 2.84 12.01 10.89
C ALA A 543 3.78 13.22 10.69
N ALA A 544 5.01 13.01 10.18
CA ALA A 544 5.93 14.11 9.87
C ALA A 544 5.45 14.96 8.69
N LEU A 545 4.84 14.33 7.67
CA LEU A 545 4.19 15.02 6.56
C LEU A 545 3.09 15.96 7.08
N ASN A 546 2.23 15.45 7.95
CA ASN A 546 1.16 16.23 8.54
C ASN A 546 1.67 17.37 9.41
N TYR A 547 2.61 17.11 10.32
CA TYR A 547 3.17 18.13 11.21
C TYR A 547 3.83 19.27 10.44
N LEU A 548 4.70 18.94 9.49
CA LEU A 548 5.39 19.94 8.69
C LEU A 548 4.41 20.75 7.82
N GLY A 549 3.47 20.05 7.19
CA GLY A 549 2.47 20.70 6.34
C GLY A 549 1.50 21.59 7.13
N TYR A 550 1.02 21.13 8.30
CA TYR A 550 0.20 21.94 9.20
C TYR A 550 0.96 23.18 9.70
N THR A 551 2.22 23.00 10.14
CA THR A 551 3.06 24.12 10.60
C THR A 551 3.20 25.20 9.52
N PHE A 552 3.45 24.82 8.27
CA PHE A 552 3.54 25.77 7.16
C PHE A 552 2.20 26.44 6.87
N ALA A 553 1.10 25.71 6.95
CA ALA A 553 -0.23 26.28 6.78
C ALA A 553 -0.56 27.27 7.90
N GLU A 554 -0.31 26.92 9.15
CA GLU A 554 -0.57 27.78 10.31
C GLU A 554 0.24 29.07 10.26
N GLU A 555 1.54 28.99 9.93
CA GLU A 555 2.40 30.16 9.79
C GLU A 555 2.13 30.95 8.49
N GLY A 556 1.37 30.40 7.54
CA GLY A 556 1.09 31.05 6.25
C GLY A 556 2.29 31.11 5.31
N ILE A 557 3.26 30.19 5.48
CA ILE A 557 4.48 30.10 4.67
C ILE A 557 4.45 28.81 3.84
N HIS A 558 5.13 28.80 2.71
CA HIS A 558 5.25 27.58 1.87
C HIS A 558 3.93 26.84 1.59
N LEU A 559 2.82 27.60 1.38
CA LEU A 559 1.46 27.03 1.30
C LEU A 559 1.29 25.94 0.23
N ASP A 560 1.98 26.03 -0.91
CA ASP A 560 1.94 24.99 -1.93
C ASP A 560 2.69 23.72 -1.48
N GLU A 561 3.77 23.84 -0.71
CA GLU A 561 4.46 22.72 -0.07
C GLU A 561 3.57 22.11 1.02
N ALA A 562 2.94 22.94 1.85
CA ALA A 562 1.99 22.52 2.86
C ALA A 562 0.89 21.64 2.27
N LEU A 563 0.23 22.08 1.20
CA LEU A 563 -0.81 21.30 0.51
C LEU A 563 -0.29 19.95 0.01
N LYS A 564 0.92 19.88 -0.54
CA LYS A 564 1.51 18.61 -1.00
C LYS A 564 1.76 17.64 0.16
N LEU A 565 2.32 18.16 1.26
CA LEU A 565 2.65 17.36 2.44
C LEU A 565 1.38 16.78 3.10
N VAL A 566 0.40 17.63 3.43
CA VAL A 566 -0.83 17.17 4.07
C VAL A 566 -1.71 16.32 3.14
N SER A 567 -1.73 16.60 1.83
CA SER A 567 -2.42 15.74 0.87
C SER A 567 -1.82 14.34 0.83
N ARG A 568 -0.48 14.22 0.94
CA ARG A 568 0.18 12.92 1.02
C ARG A 568 -0.12 12.22 2.35
N ALA A 569 -0.14 12.94 3.48
CA ALA A 569 -0.53 12.37 4.77
C ALA A 569 -1.96 11.79 4.74
N VAL A 570 -2.92 12.55 4.19
CA VAL A 570 -4.31 12.08 4.01
C VAL A 570 -4.41 10.90 3.04
N ALA A 571 -3.56 10.86 2.00
CA ALA A 571 -3.56 9.72 1.07
C ALA A 571 -3.08 8.43 1.73
N LEU A 572 -2.14 8.53 2.69
CA LEU A 572 -1.59 7.40 3.43
C LEU A 572 -2.53 6.92 4.56
N ASP A 573 -3.27 7.85 5.16
CA ASP A 573 -4.24 7.56 6.22
C ASP A 573 -5.49 8.45 6.04
N PRO A 574 -6.43 8.03 5.17
CA PRO A 574 -7.54 8.88 4.74
C PRO A 574 -8.63 9.06 5.80
N ASP A 575 -8.70 8.21 6.80
CA ASP A 575 -9.71 8.28 7.86
C ASP A 575 -9.20 8.96 9.13
N ASN A 576 -7.99 9.49 9.10
CA ASN A 576 -7.42 10.28 10.18
C ASN A 576 -7.98 11.71 10.16
N GLY A 577 -8.86 12.02 11.11
CA GLY A 577 -9.54 13.31 11.19
C GLY A 577 -8.58 14.49 11.30
N ALA A 578 -7.49 14.35 12.07
CA ALA A 578 -6.48 15.39 12.22
C ALA A 578 -5.72 15.71 10.92
N TYR A 579 -5.47 14.67 10.08
CA TYR A 579 -4.83 14.89 8.76
C TYR A 579 -5.80 15.55 7.79
N VAL A 580 -7.07 15.13 7.83
CA VAL A 580 -8.13 15.72 6.99
C VAL A 580 -8.39 17.19 7.41
N ASP A 581 -8.35 17.51 8.72
CA ASP A 581 -8.41 18.88 9.23
C ASP A 581 -7.22 19.72 8.72
N SER A 582 -6.01 19.22 8.88
CA SER A 582 -4.79 19.90 8.40
C SER A 582 -4.86 20.19 6.90
N LEU A 583 -5.43 19.29 6.11
CA LEU A 583 -5.61 19.50 4.67
C LEU A 583 -6.68 20.58 4.41
N GLY A 584 -7.78 20.54 5.12
CA GLY A 584 -8.82 21.57 5.06
C GLY A 584 -8.28 22.94 5.45
N TRP A 585 -7.49 23.01 6.53
CA TRP A 585 -6.83 24.21 6.97
C TRP A 585 -5.81 24.75 5.94
N ALA A 586 -5.00 23.88 5.35
CA ALA A 586 -4.07 24.27 4.30
C ALA A 586 -4.78 24.82 3.05
N TYR A 587 -5.94 24.25 2.66
CA TYR A 587 -6.78 24.81 1.60
C TYR A 587 -7.34 26.19 1.99
N PHE A 588 -7.78 26.36 3.24
CA PHE A 588 -8.27 27.64 3.76
C PHE A 588 -7.19 28.72 3.68
N ARG A 589 -5.99 28.43 4.18
CA ARG A 589 -4.86 29.34 4.17
C ARG A 589 -4.37 29.66 2.73
N ASN A 590 -4.63 28.78 1.79
CA ASN A 590 -4.36 28.98 0.35
C ASN A 590 -5.51 29.70 -0.39
N GLY A 591 -6.59 30.11 0.30
CA GLY A 591 -7.74 30.82 -0.26
C GLY A 591 -8.73 29.94 -1.04
N ARG A 592 -8.61 28.61 -0.98
CA ARG A 592 -9.48 27.67 -1.69
C ARG A 592 -10.65 27.25 -0.80
N LEU A 593 -11.57 28.17 -0.56
CA LEU A 593 -12.59 28.09 0.50
C LEU A 593 -13.56 26.91 0.35
N GLU A 594 -14.02 26.59 -0.85
CA GLU A 594 -14.95 25.47 -1.05
C GLU A 594 -14.30 24.11 -0.80
N GLN A 595 -13.02 23.95 -1.19
CA GLN A 595 -12.26 22.74 -0.89
C GLN A 595 -11.99 22.65 0.62
N ALA A 596 -11.61 23.76 1.26
CA ALA A 596 -11.42 23.83 2.70
C ALA A 596 -12.68 23.37 3.45
N ARG A 597 -13.86 23.89 3.06
CA ARG A 597 -15.13 23.50 3.64
C ARG A 597 -15.36 21.99 3.56
N GLY A 598 -15.20 21.41 2.35
CA GLY A 598 -15.45 19.99 2.16
C GLY A 598 -14.57 19.08 3.03
N TYR A 599 -13.26 19.43 3.14
CA TYR A 599 -12.35 18.68 4.00
C TYR A 599 -12.63 18.90 5.49
N LEU A 600 -12.91 20.14 5.93
CA LEU A 600 -13.20 20.40 7.34
C LEU A 600 -14.56 19.85 7.79
N GLU A 601 -15.59 19.86 6.95
CA GLU A 601 -16.85 19.16 7.21
C GLU A 601 -16.60 17.66 7.38
N ARG A 602 -15.75 17.06 6.53
CA ARG A 602 -15.34 15.65 6.65
C ARG A 602 -14.54 15.40 7.95
N ALA A 603 -13.58 16.25 8.26
CA ALA A 603 -12.78 16.14 9.47
C ALA A 603 -13.67 16.20 10.74
N ALA A 604 -14.65 17.14 10.80
CA ALA A 604 -15.60 17.25 11.89
C ALA A 604 -16.49 16.00 12.08
N LEU A 605 -16.62 15.20 11.05
CA LEU A 605 -17.34 13.92 11.12
C LEU A 605 -16.44 12.78 11.58
N LEU A 606 -15.15 12.84 11.26
CA LEU A 606 -14.16 11.88 11.73
C LEU A 606 -13.84 12.11 13.21
N GLU A 607 -13.71 13.37 13.63
CA GLU A 607 -13.36 13.80 15.00
C GLU A 607 -14.38 14.81 15.54
N PRO A 608 -15.62 14.38 15.88
CA PRO A 608 -16.71 15.29 16.25
C PRO A 608 -16.53 15.98 17.61
N GLU A 609 -15.59 15.50 18.42
CA GLU A 609 -15.27 16.02 19.76
C GLU A 609 -14.01 16.89 19.78
N ASP A 610 -13.42 17.20 18.61
CA ASP A 610 -12.27 18.10 18.52
C ASP A 610 -12.71 19.56 18.45
N ALA A 611 -12.33 20.34 19.47
CA ALA A 611 -12.68 21.75 19.59
C ALA A 611 -11.98 22.64 18.56
N THR A 612 -10.71 22.33 18.21
CA THR A 612 -9.90 23.07 17.24
C THR A 612 -10.48 22.93 15.85
N LEU A 613 -10.89 21.74 15.51
CA LEU A 613 -11.52 21.42 14.23
C LEU A 613 -12.84 22.19 14.05
N GLN A 614 -13.65 22.28 15.11
CA GLN A 614 -14.87 23.10 15.08
C GLN A 614 -14.54 24.59 14.96
N GLU A 615 -13.43 25.07 15.53
CA GLU A 615 -12.94 26.44 15.32
C GLU A 615 -12.56 26.69 13.85
N HIS A 616 -11.76 25.77 13.23
CA HIS A 616 -11.37 25.86 11.83
C HIS A 616 -12.58 25.86 10.89
N LEU A 617 -13.57 25.00 11.16
CA LEU A 617 -14.80 24.96 10.40
C LEU A 617 -15.59 26.28 10.51
N GLY A 618 -15.64 26.87 11.71
CA GLY A 618 -16.21 28.19 11.95
C GLY A 618 -15.51 29.29 11.10
N ASP A 619 -14.18 29.30 11.08
CA ASP A 619 -13.39 30.26 10.31
C ASP A 619 -13.68 30.17 8.80
N VAL A 620 -13.79 28.95 8.26
CA VAL A 620 -14.15 28.75 6.85
C VAL A 620 -15.56 29.20 6.54
N TYR A 621 -16.53 28.92 7.41
CA TYR A 621 -17.91 29.40 7.22
C TYR A 621 -18.01 30.92 7.28
N VAL A 622 -17.21 31.59 8.12
CA VAL A 622 -17.11 33.06 8.11
C VAL A 622 -16.63 33.55 6.75
N ALA A 623 -15.54 32.98 6.24
CA ALA A 623 -14.96 33.36 4.96
C ALA A 623 -15.91 33.12 3.77
N LEU A 624 -16.80 32.13 3.88
CA LEU A 624 -17.86 31.84 2.89
C LEU A 624 -19.13 32.66 3.10
N GLY A 625 -19.19 33.54 4.11
CA GLY A 625 -20.36 34.34 4.44
C GLY A 625 -21.52 33.55 5.11
N GLN A 626 -21.29 32.31 5.53
CA GLN A 626 -22.30 31.42 6.13
C GLN A 626 -22.40 31.62 7.64
N LYS A 627 -22.82 32.82 8.07
CA LYS A 627 -22.78 33.28 9.47
C LYS A 627 -23.45 32.34 10.47
N GLU A 628 -24.61 31.74 10.14
CA GLU A 628 -25.32 30.86 11.06
C GLU A 628 -24.58 29.56 11.30
N ARG A 629 -23.98 28.98 10.25
CA ARG A 629 -23.14 27.78 10.39
C ARG A 629 -21.86 28.08 11.16
N ALA A 630 -21.24 29.24 10.92
CA ALA A 630 -20.08 29.67 11.68
C ALA A 630 -20.40 29.80 13.17
N ARG A 631 -21.56 30.38 13.52
CA ARG A 631 -22.04 30.48 14.90
C ARG A 631 -22.16 29.12 15.56
N GLN A 632 -22.80 28.15 14.86
CA GLN A 632 -22.97 26.79 15.37
C GLN A 632 -21.62 26.10 15.60
N ALA A 633 -20.70 26.21 14.67
CA ALA A 633 -19.38 25.61 14.78
C ALA A 633 -18.57 26.20 15.95
N TYR A 634 -18.54 27.55 16.11
CA TYR A 634 -17.88 28.18 17.25
C TYR A 634 -18.53 27.86 18.59
N GLN A 635 -19.89 27.77 18.66
CA GLN A 635 -20.58 27.32 19.86
C GLN A 635 -20.18 25.89 20.23
N ARG A 636 -20.12 24.99 19.23
CA ARG A 636 -19.67 23.63 19.44
C ARG A 636 -18.21 23.55 19.93
N SER A 637 -17.31 24.35 19.36
CA SER A 637 -15.93 24.46 19.83
C SER A 637 -15.87 24.85 21.32
N LEU A 638 -16.67 25.84 21.73
CA LEU A 638 -16.73 26.28 23.13
C LEU A 638 -17.31 25.22 24.08
N GLU A 639 -18.33 24.46 23.65
CA GLU A 639 -18.90 23.35 24.42
C GLU A 639 -17.86 22.24 24.66
N LEU A 640 -17.01 22.00 23.69
CA LEU A 640 -15.94 20.99 23.75
C LEU A 640 -14.75 21.43 24.62
N GLY A 641 -14.60 22.73 24.89
CA GLY A 641 -13.65 23.24 25.88
C GLY A 641 -12.21 23.31 25.38
N GLY A 642 -11.97 23.70 24.13
CA GLY A 642 -10.62 23.83 23.57
C GLY A 642 -9.78 24.96 24.18
N ASP A 643 -8.47 24.87 24.00
CA ASP A 643 -7.47 25.80 24.54
C ASP A 643 -7.66 27.25 24.06
N ASN A 644 -8.31 27.45 22.90
CA ASN A 644 -8.57 28.74 22.27
C ASN A 644 -9.93 29.37 22.67
N ALA A 645 -10.56 28.92 23.76
CA ALA A 645 -11.93 29.33 24.12
C ALA A 645 -12.15 30.85 24.11
N ASP A 646 -11.18 31.65 24.59
CA ASP A 646 -11.31 33.14 24.61
C ASP A 646 -11.27 33.73 23.20
N LYS A 647 -10.40 33.20 22.33
CA LYS A 647 -10.33 33.60 20.91
C LYS A 647 -11.62 33.24 20.16
N VAL A 648 -12.18 32.04 20.44
CA VAL A 648 -13.43 31.59 19.83
C VAL A 648 -14.62 32.43 20.32
N ARG A 649 -14.66 32.83 21.63
CA ARG A 649 -15.68 33.77 22.14
C ARG A 649 -15.62 35.12 21.43
N HIS A 650 -14.43 35.65 21.18
CA HIS A 650 -14.26 36.88 20.42
C HIS A 650 -14.79 36.75 19.00
N LYS A 651 -14.37 35.69 18.26
CA LYS A 651 -14.88 35.38 16.91
C LYS A 651 -16.40 35.27 16.87
N LEU A 652 -16.99 34.61 17.87
CA LEU A 652 -18.44 34.45 17.98
C LEU A 652 -19.14 35.79 18.25
N GLY A 653 -18.55 36.64 19.09
CA GLY A 653 -19.02 38.04 19.36
C GLY A 653 -19.04 38.90 18.10
N ASP A 654 -18.01 38.80 17.26
CA ASP A 654 -17.92 39.55 16.00
C ASP A 654 -19.03 39.15 15.00
N LEU A 655 -19.54 37.93 15.05
CA LEU A 655 -20.69 37.48 14.26
C LEU A 655 -22.02 38.06 14.74
N GLY A 656 -22.12 38.44 16.03
CA GLY A 656 -23.32 38.99 16.67
C GLY A 656 -23.42 40.51 16.65
N GLY A 657 -22.32 41.23 16.31
CA GLY A 657 -22.30 42.67 16.22
C GLY A 657 -23.18 43.19 15.09
N ALA A 658 -24.23 43.90 15.45
CA ALA A 658 -25.11 44.64 14.56
C ALA A 658 -24.26 45.58 13.68
N SER A 659 -24.64 45.73 12.43
CA SER A 659 -24.16 46.78 11.55
C SER A 659 -24.17 48.11 12.28
N PRO A 660 -23.08 48.91 12.31
CA PRO A 660 -23.21 50.31 12.63
C PRO A 660 -23.85 50.98 11.42
N HIS A 661 -25.05 51.40 11.65
CA HIS A 661 -25.76 52.53 11.06
C HIS A 661 -25.74 52.85 9.55
N SER A 662 -26.98 52.88 9.07
CA SER A 662 -27.66 53.79 8.11
C SER A 662 -27.19 53.74 6.67
#